data_a97a122aa9d64baddb92798fde88269a
#
_entry.id   a97a122aa9d64baddb92798fde88269a
#
_cell.length_a   1.000
_cell.length_b   1.000
_cell.length_c   1.000
_cell.angle_alpha   90.00
_cell.angle_beta   90.00
_cell.angle_gamma   90.00
#
_symmetry.space_group_name_H-M   'P 1'
#
loop_
_entity.id
_entity.type
_entity.pdbx_description
1 polymer ?
#
loop_
_entity_poly.entity_id
_entity_poly.type
_entity_poly.pdbx_seq_one_letter_code
_entity_poly.pdbx_strand_id
1 'polypeptide(L)'
;MTNLQIQLSWEDPATGERREPRLSVPIAFGREFARLPAEIGGQRVSRMLLNSNEVSRYHALIDWEQNQPVLIDQGSINGVVVNGQRQTRCVLANGDTLQIGPYIITLTFGVNVTAPAISPPSTIQFNPNTNLPDPSLPPTPAITPLGSTFPPPAFQAEKVIVQALHATGLPVDECDYLAIGAGLGSFIWANLLRISGVRADRIFALGLEAEPYARYKRLCLNSQIPLDERLRSNSDSCPDNIWGWPSYALRESWRDFTKGSLNSATKYLWQVFAEPTLAETYTPRAQNVFDSIDREAKRIGWNQIYRYGRVRAIRKTDDGRYCIAYSRGPGDYAFVVSRYIHLSTGYPAIQFLPDLQAYREKYQDFKSVVNAYEAHDHVYEQLERQGGTVLIRGRGIVASRILQRIYEARKKNRQITVLHLMRSPKPQGNKFQKATRLVKNHYEFQPFNWPKACWGGELRAMLEKATPEERKSLLADWGGTTTADRLDWQRITEQGLKEGWYQITFGEVLGVERDAQNRTITRIQEKGFGEMKLAADFIVDATGLDAKVDASPLLEDLVKHYNLPLNHLGRLVVANNFELVEMRNTKGQMYAAGAITLGGPYAAVDSFLGLQYAALVAVDGLAAVRAPGVKRLNTIGSFGQWLKWVLNQSP
;
A
#
# COMPACT_ATOMS: atom_id res chain seq x y z
N MET A 1 -30.75 -29.37 -11.76
CA MET A 1 -30.93 -28.55 -10.55
C MET A 1 -30.40 -27.14 -10.89
N THR A 2 -31.29 -26.17 -10.88
CA THR A 2 -30.95 -24.78 -11.24
C THR A 2 -30.07 -24.19 -10.13
N ASN A 3 -28.82 -23.89 -10.44
CA ASN A 3 -27.90 -23.17 -9.52
C ASN A 3 -28.45 -21.75 -9.29
N LEU A 4 -29.17 -21.51 -8.21
CA LEU A 4 -29.56 -20.15 -7.84
C LEU A 4 -28.34 -19.40 -7.35
N GLN A 5 -28.08 -18.26 -7.98
CA GLN A 5 -27.07 -17.32 -7.53
C GLN A 5 -27.73 -16.20 -6.74
N ILE A 6 -27.16 -15.91 -5.58
CA ILE A 6 -27.57 -14.80 -4.72
C ILE A 6 -26.47 -13.72 -4.81
N GLN A 7 -26.87 -12.52 -5.12
CA GLN A 7 -25.99 -11.34 -4.99
C GLN A 7 -26.10 -10.84 -3.55
N LEU A 8 -24.96 -10.77 -2.88
CA LEU A 8 -24.81 -10.17 -1.56
C LEU A 8 -24.26 -8.77 -1.72
N SER A 9 -24.86 -7.79 -1.07
CA SER A 9 -24.38 -6.38 -1.12
C SER A 9 -24.20 -5.84 0.28
N TRP A 10 -23.00 -5.35 0.61
CA TRP A 10 -22.71 -4.70 1.89
C TRP A 10 -21.57 -3.71 1.77
N GLU A 11 -21.49 -2.78 2.70
CA GLU A 11 -20.30 -1.96 2.92
C GLU A 11 -19.45 -2.64 4.00
N ASP A 12 -18.19 -2.99 3.65
CA ASP A 12 -17.28 -3.66 4.57
C ASP A 12 -17.00 -2.73 5.77
N PRO A 13 -17.32 -3.13 7.01
CA PRO A 13 -17.24 -2.24 8.16
C PRO A 13 -15.81 -1.79 8.49
N ALA A 14 -14.80 -2.56 8.11
CA ALA A 14 -13.41 -2.20 8.35
C ALA A 14 -12.85 -1.28 7.27
N THR A 15 -13.33 -1.40 6.02
CA THR A 15 -12.77 -0.67 4.87
C THR A 15 -13.74 0.33 4.26
N GLY A 16 -15.03 0.25 4.57
CA GLY A 16 -16.11 1.01 3.95
C GLY A 16 -16.26 0.72 2.45
N GLU A 17 -15.67 -0.36 1.95
CA GLU A 17 -15.75 -0.76 0.55
C GLU A 17 -17.08 -1.46 0.30
N ARG A 18 -17.78 -1.05 -0.75
CA ARG A 18 -18.99 -1.74 -1.18
C ARG A 18 -18.61 -3.04 -1.86
N ARG A 19 -19.16 -4.16 -1.38
CA ARG A 19 -18.95 -5.48 -1.92
C ARG A 19 -20.26 -6.06 -2.42
N GLU A 20 -20.21 -6.65 -3.61
CA GLU A 20 -21.40 -7.19 -4.29
C GLU A 20 -21.10 -8.54 -4.95
N PRO A 21 -20.57 -9.55 -4.24
CA PRO A 21 -20.30 -10.84 -4.85
C PRO A 21 -21.60 -11.56 -5.19
N ARG A 22 -21.58 -12.29 -6.30
CA ARG A 22 -22.61 -13.25 -6.66
C ARG A 22 -22.13 -14.65 -6.31
N LEU A 23 -22.86 -15.33 -5.47
CA LEU A 23 -22.47 -16.61 -4.92
C LEU A 23 -23.56 -17.66 -5.17
N SER A 24 -23.14 -18.90 -5.42
CA SER A 24 -24.04 -20.03 -5.51
C SER A 24 -24.33 -20.58 -4.11
N VAL A 25 -25.58 -20.91 -3.84
CA VAL A 25 -26.00 -21.61 -2.63
C VAL A 25 -25.52 -23.07 -2.71
N PRO A 26 -24.99 -23.67 -1.60
CA PRO A 26 -24.90 -23.17 -0.23
C PRO A 26 -23.82 -22.09 -0.01
N ILE A 27 -24.09 -21.14 0.92
CA ILE A 27 -23.15 -20.07 1.27
C ILE A 27 -22.87 -20.12 2.77
N ALA A 28 -21.63 -20.35 3.16
CA ALA A 28 -21.19 -20.38 4.56
C ALA A 28 -20.47 -19.10 4.96
N PHE A 29 -20.85 -18.50 6.09
CA PHE A 29 -20.28 -17.28 6.65
C PHE A 29 -19.49 -17.59 7.92
N GLY A 30 -18.34 -16.95 8.07
CA GLY A 30 -17.56 -17.03 9.30
C GLY A 30 -16.23 -16.31 9.21
N ARG A 31 -15.50 -16.19 10.33
CA ARG A 31 -14.22 -15.50 10.39
C ARG A 31 -12.99 -16.39 10.13
N GLU A 32 -13.15 -17.71 10.15
CA GLU A 32 -12.04 -18.66 9.99
C GLU A 32 -12.33 -19.62 8.82
N PHE A 33 -11.63 -19.40 7.71
CA PHE A 33 -11.85 -20.14 6.45
C PHE A 33 -11.75 -21.67 6.60
N ALA A 34 -10.83 -22.15 7.44
CA ALA A 34 -10.63 -23.58 7.67
C ALA A 34 -11.81 -24.27 8.39
N ARG A 35 -12.66 -23.49 9.07
CA ARG A 35 -13.86 -23.99 9.75
C ARG A 35 -15.11 -23.98 8.89
N LEU A 36 -15.08 -23.28 7.76
CA LEU A 36 -16.20 -23.26 6.83
C LEU A 36 -16.19 -24.55 5.99
N PRO A 37 -17.32 -25.28 5.89
CA PRO A 37 -17.37 -26.53 5.12
C PRO A 37 -17.06 -26.24 3.65
N ALA A 38 -16.29 -27.13 3.02
CA ALA A 38 -16.00 -27.06 1.59
C ALA A 38 -17.14 -27.63 0.74
N GLU A 39 -17.91 -28.57 1.33
CA GLU A 39 -18.97 -29.30 0.68
C GLU A 39 -20.06 -29.66 1.69
N ILE A 40 -21.33 -29.60 1.28
CA ILE A 40 -22.49 -30.00 2.05
C ILE A 40 -23.40 -30.78 1.11
N GLY A 41 -23.78 -32.02 1.49
CA GLY A 41 -24.68 -32.86 0.70
C GLY A 41 -24.22 -33.13 -0.74
N GLY A 42 -22.89 -33.20 -0.99
CA GLY A 42 -22.33 -33.38 -2.33
C GLY A 42 -22.30 -32.09 -3.18
N GLN A 43 -22.65 -30.94 -2.60
CA GLN A 43 -22.60 -29.64 -3.26
C GLN A 43 -21.47 -28.79 -2.70
N ARG A 44 -20.75 -28.12 -3.59
CA ARG A 44 -19.68 -27.21 -3.22
C ARG A 44 -20.23 -25.96 -2.54
N VAL A 45 -19.67 -25.58 -1.38
CA VAL A 45 -20.09 -24.43 -0.58
C VAL A 45 -19.32 -23.18 -0.98
N SER A 46 -20.03 -22.09 -1.23
CA SER A 46 -19.46 -20.74 -1.36
C SER A 46 -19.08 -20.24 0.04
N ARG A 47 -17.78 -20.13 0.33
CA ARG A 47 -17.28 -19.75 1.66
C ARG A 47 -17.00 -18.25 1.72
N MET A 48 -17.73 -17.54 2.60
CA MET A 48 -17.62 -16.10 2.80
C MET A 48 -16.92 -15.79 4.12
N LEU A 49 -15.75 -15.15 4.02
CA LEU A 49 -15.01 -14.67 5.16
C LEU A 49 -15.48 -13.28 5.56
N LEU A 50 -15.88 -13.15 6.84
CA LEU A 50 -16.26 -11.90 7.49
C LEU A 50 -15.28 -11.65 8.64
N ASN A 51 -14.31 -10.78 8.41
CA ASN A 51 -13.19 -10.54 9.33
C ASN A 51 -13.58 -9.60 10.48
N SER A 52 -14.23 -10.16 11.50
CA SER A 52 -14.54 -9.46 12.75
C SER A 52 -14.51 -10.44 13.93
N ASN A 53 -14.08 -9.96 15.09
CA ASN A 53 -14.13 -10.76 16.33
C ASN A 53 -15.57 -11.02 16.78
N GLU A 54 -16.53 -10.24 16.32
CA GLU A 54 -17.96 -10.44 16.57
C GLU A 54 -18.58 -11.55 15.72
N VAL A 55 -17.88 -12.01 14.69
CA VAL A 55 -18.28 -13.11 13.84
C VAL A 55 -17.68 -14.42 14.37
N SER A 56 -18.49 -15.46 14.59
CA SER A 56 -18.00 -16.78 14.99
C SER A 56 -17.17 -17.42 13.89
N ARG A 57 -16.29 -18.38 14.26
CA ARG A 57 -15.41 -19.10 13.29
C ARG A 57 -16.19 -19.74 12.15
N TYR A 58 -17.32 -20.36 12.45
CA TYR A 58 -18.41 -20.70 11.54
C TYR A 58 -19.66 -20.09 12.13
N HIS A 59 -20.27 -19.13 11.46
CA HIS A 59 -21.33 -18.29 12.03
C HIS A 59 -22.71 -18.67 11.49
N ALA A 60 -22.85 -18.70 10.18
CA ALA A 60 -24.14 -18.96 9.53
C ALA A 60 -23.96 -19.70 8.20
N LEU A 61 -25.05 -20.35 7.77
CA LEU A 61 -25.16 -21.04 6.48
C LEU A 61 -26.44 -20.56 5.79
N ILE A 62 -26.38 -20.23 4.51
CA ILE A 62 -27.55 -20.19 3.63
C ILE A 62 -27.54 -21.47 2.81
N ASP A 63 -28.56 -22.29 2.98
CA ASP A 63 -28.74 -23.56 2.27
C ASP A 63 -30.02 -23.54 1.44
N TRP A 64 -30.21 -24.54 0.59
CA TRP A 64 -31.37 -24.68 -0.28
C TRP A 64 -32.25 -25.79 0.20
N GLU A 65 -33.41 -25.45 0.76
CA GLU A 65 -34.37 -26.43 1.29
C GLU A 65 -35.76 -26.20 0.72
N GLN A 66 -36.44 -27.25 0.34
CA GLN A 66 -37.80 -27.19 -0.21
C GLN A 66 -38.00 -26.13 -1.30
N ASN A 67 -37.00 -25.97 -2.13
CA ASN A 67 -36.96 -24.99 -3.22
C ASN A 67 -36.90 -23.50 -2.78
N GLN A 68 -36.42 -23.22 -1.56
CA GLN A 68 -36.24 -21.88 -1.00
C GLN A 68 -34.88 -21.76 -0.31
N PRO A 69 -34.25 -20.56 -0.34
CA PRO A 69 -33.04 -20.30 0.42
C PRO A 69 -33.37 -20.12 1.91
N VAL A 70 -32.72 -20.91 2.75
CA VAL A 70 -32.92 -20.93 4.21
C VAL A 70 -31.63 -20.50 4.90
N LEU A 71 -31.70 -19.48 5.75
CA LEU A 71 -30.63 -19.13 6.66
C LEU A 71 -30.65 -20.04 7.89
N ILE A 72 -29.48 -20.50 8.31
CA ILE A 72 -29.27 -21.34 9.49
C ILE A 72 -28.11 -20.76 10.31
N ASP A 73 -28.38 -20.32 11.53
CA ASP A 73 -27.34 -19.94 12.49
C ASP A 73 -26.59 -21.20 12.96
N GLN A 74 -25.28 -21.19 12.89
CA GLN A 74 -24.42 -22.33 13.24
C GLN A 74 -23.98 -22.31 14.73
N GLY A 75 -24.88 -21.90 15.62
CA GLY A 75 -24.59 -21.74 17.05
C GLY A 75 -23.62 -20.58 17.30
N SER A 76 -23.81 -19.49 16.60
CA SER A 76 -22.95 -18.33 16.72
C SER A 76 -23.12 -17.61 18.07
N ILE A 77 -22.06 -16.95 18.56
CA ILE A 77 -22.09 -16.27 19.87
C ILE A 77 -23.05 -15.09 19.85
N ASN A 78 -22.98 -14.28 18.78
CA ASN A 78 -23.78 -13.05 18.67
C ASN A 78 -25.11 -13.25 17.93
N GLY A 79 -25.32 -14.41 17.28
CA GLY A 79 -26.52 -14.73 16.51
C GLY A 79 -26.55 -13.99 15.17
N VAL A 80 -27.55 -14.34 14.36
CA VAL A 80 -27.85 -13.66 13.09
C VAL A 80 -29.15 -12.88 13.24
N VAL A 81 -29.15 -11.63 12.75
CA VAL A 81 -30.36 -10.80 12.72
C VAL A 81 -30.81 -10.66 11.26
N VAL A 82 -32.08 -10.96 10.99
CA VAL A 82 -32.72 -10.81 9.66
C VAL A 82 -33.79 -9.76 9.77
N ASN A 83 -33.68 -8.70 8.98
CA ASN A 83 -34.64 -7.58 8.97
C ASN A 83 -34.93 -7.01 10.38
N GLY A 84 -33.87 -6.90 11.21
CA GLY A 84 -33.97 -6.39 12.58
C GLY A 84 -34.44 -7.41 13.63
N GLN A 85 -34.71 -8.66 13.27
CA GLN A 85 -35.13 -9.71 14.20
C GLN A 85 -34.07 -10.83 14.28
N ARG A 86 -33.70 -11.24 15.49
CA ARG A 86 -32.78 -12.35 15.70
C ARG A 86 -33.41 -13.67 15.29
N GLN A 87 -32.74 -14.42 14.41
CA GLN A 87 -33.20 -15.68 13.84
C GLN A 87 -32.16 -16.78 14.03
N THR A 88 -32.61 -17.98 14.39
CA THR A 88 -31.76 -19.17 14.37
C THR A 88 -31.95 -19.94 13.07
N ARG A 89 -33.10 -19.79 12.46
CA ARG A 89 -33.45 -20.36 11.15
C ARG A 89 -34.63 -19.59 10.54
N CYS A 90 -34.51 -19.19 9.29
CA CYS A 90 -35.61 -18.56 8.56
C CYS A 90 -35.44 -18.71 7.04
N VAL A 91 -36.55 -18.69 6.33
CA VAL A 91 -36.58 -18.60 4.86
C VAL A 91 -36.25 -17.18 4.47
N LEU A 92 -35.39 -17.03 3.48
CA LEU A 92 -34.95 -15.72 2.99
C LEU A 92 -35.75 -15.29 1.75
N ALA A 93 -36.06 -14.00 1.69
CA ALA A 93 -36.71 -13.35 0.56
C ALA A 93 -35.77 -12.37 -0.15
N ASN A 94 -36.11 -12.02 -1.38
CA ASN A 94 -35.36 -11.00 -2.14
C ASN A 94 -35.48 -9.64 -1.45
N GLY A 95 -34.34 -8.98 -1.20
CA GLY A 95 -34.25 -7.71 -0.49
C GLY A 95 -34.04 -7.82 1.01
N ASP A 96 -34.01 -9.05 1.58
CA ASP A 96 -33.73 -9.23 3.00
C ASP A 96 -32.34 -8.74 3.38
N THR A 97 -32.25 -8.24 4.61
CA THR A 97 -31.00 -7.73 5.19
C THR A 97 -30.56 -8.65 6.32
N LEU A 98 -29.34 -9.20 6.19
CA LEU A 98 -28.69 -10.02 7.22
C LEU A 98 -27.69 -9.18 7.99
N GLN A 99 -27.78 -9.20 9.32
CA GLN A 99 -26.72 -8.66 10.17
C GLN A 99 -25.94 -9.82 10.81
N ILE A 100 -24.65 -9.87 10.54
CA ILE A 100 -23.70 -10.88 11.07
C ILE A 100 -22.52 -10.13 11.70
N GLY A 101 -22.52 -9.98 13.01
CA GLY A 101 -21.60 -9.06 13.69
C GLY A 101 -21.78 -7.63 13.16
N PRO A 102 -20.72 -6.94 12.74
CA PRO A 102 -20.80 -5.58 12.21
C PRO A 102 -21.23 -5.52 10.74
N TYR A 103 -21.43 -6.65 10.06
CA TYR A 103 -21.78 -6.70 8.63
C TYR A 103 -23.29 -6.65 8.44
N ILE A 104 -23.77 -5.68 7.64
CA ILE A 104 -25.16 -5.58 7.20
C ILE A 104 -25.20 -5.92 5.71
N ILE A 105 -25.71 -7.11 5.38
CA ILE A 105 -25.64 -7.71 4.04
C ILE A 105 -27.04 -7.77 3.44
N THR A 106 -27.27 -7.10 2.34
CA THR A 106 -28.53 -7.15 1.58
C THR A 106 -28.46 -8.27 0.54
N LEU A 107 -29.52 -9.07 0.44
CA LEU A 107 -29.65 -10.17 -0.49
C LEU A 107 -30.45 -9.75 -1.73
N THR A 108 -29.95 -10.10 -2.91
CA THR A 108 -30.68 -9.94 -4.16
C THR A 108 -30.64 -11.25 -4.95
N PHE A 109 -31.81 -11.81 -5.26
CA PHE A 109 -31.92 -13.03 -6.04
C PHE A 109 -31.92 -12.70 -7.52
N GLY A 110 -30.95 -13.23 -8.28
CA GLY A 110 -30.78 -12.92 -9.70
C GLY A 110 -31.75 -13.67 -10.60
N VAL A 111 -32.42 -12.94 -11.48
CA VAL A 111 -33.02 -13.49 -12.72
C VAL A 111 -31.93 -13.43 -13.79
N ASN A 112 -31.71 -14.53 -14.53
CA ASN A 112 -30.76 -14.62 -15.64
C ASN A 112 -30.95 -13.47 -16.66
N VAL A 113 -30.02 -12.52 -16.69
CA VAL A 113 -29.86 -11.60 -17.82
C VAL A 113 -28.43 -11.75 -18.31
N THR A 114 -28.31 -12.34 -19.49
CA THR A 114 -27.08 -12.37 -20.27
C THR A 114 -26.70 -10.93 -20.63
N ALA A 115 -25.63 -10.41 -20.04
CA ALA A 115 -24.97 -9.18 -20.46
C ALA A 115 -23.53 -9.48 -20.91
N PRO A 116 -23.01 -8.78 -21.92
CA PRO A 116 -21.70 -9.07 -22.49
C PRO A 116 -20.59 -8.78 -21.50
N ALA A 117 -19.63 -9.70 -21.44
CA ALA A 117 -18.45 -9.62 -20.60
C ALA A 117 -17.56 -8.44 -21.00
N ILE A 118 -17.52 -7.40 -20.18
CA ILE A 118 -16.43 -6.44 -20.13
C ILE A 118 -15.49 -6.95 -19.03
N SER A 119 -14.30 -7.37 -19.42
CA SER A 119 -13.26 -7.81 -18.48
C SER A 119 -12.85 -6.64 -17.60
N PRO A 120 -12.94 -6.76 -16.27
CA PRO A 120 -12.42 -5.73 -15.38
C PRO A 120 -10.88 -5.74 -15.40
N PRO A 121 -10.23 -4.61 -15.15
CA PRO A 121 -8.77 -4.53 -15.08
C PRO A 121 -8.20 -5.43 -13.98
N SER A 122 -7.06 -6.05 -14.27
CA SER A 122 -6.37 -7.06 -13.45
C SER A 122 -5.70 -6.47 -12.21
N THR A 123 -6.44 -5.80 -11.35
CA THR A 123 -5.89 -5.11 -10.19
C THR A 123 -6.63 -5.51 -8.93
N ILE A 124 -5.92 -6.08 -7.97
CA ILE A 124 -6.46 -6.38 -6.64
C ILE A 124 -6.20 -5.18 -5.72
N GLN A 125 -7.26 -4.54 -5.26
CA GLN A 125 -7.15 -3.46 -4.29
C GLN A 125 -6.67 -3.98 -2.94
N PHE A 126 -5.77 -3.25 -2.29
CA PHE A 126 -5.36 -3.55 -0.93
C PHE A 126 -6.55 -3.47 0.02
N ASN A 127 -6.82 -4.60 0.65
CA ASN A 127 -7.75 -4.64 1.76
C ASN A 127 -6.94 -4.40 3.05
N PRO A 128 -7.06 -3.25 3.71
CA PRO A 128 -6.34 -3.01 4.96
C PRO A 128 -7.01 -3.82 6.07
N ASN A 129 -6.67 -5.09 6.19
CA ASN A 129 -7.13 -5.89 7.31
C ASN A 129 -6.18 -5.78 8.47
N THR A 130 -6.79 -5.56 9.60
CA THR A 130 -6.39 -5.70 10.98
C THR A 130 -5.77 -4.47 11.63
N ASN A 131 -6.65 -3.65 12.20
CA ASN A 131 -6.56 -3.25 13.61
C ASN A 131 -7.91 -2.69 14.03
N LEU A 132 -8.53 -3.33 15.01
CA LEU A 132 -9.78 -2.91 15.62
C LEU A 132 -9.62 -1.50 16.22
N PRO A 133 -10.64 -0.63 16.16
CA PRO A 133 -10.62 0.63 16.87
C PRO A 133 -10.56 0.38 18.38
N ASP A 134 -9.77 1.20 19.06
CA ASP A 134 -9.70 1.25 20.52
C ASP A 134 -11.11 1.45 21.10
N PRO A 135 -11.60 0.58 22.00
CA PRO A 135 -12.95 0.68 22.54
C PRO A 135 -13.17 1.87 23.49
N SER A 136 -12.21 2.77 23.66
CA SER A 136 -12.28 3.91 24.57
C SER A 136 -12.92 5.18 24.01
N LEU A 137 -13.41 5.20 22.77
CA LEU A 137 -14.14 6.35 22.21
C LEU A 137 -15.64 6.13 22.28
N PRO A 138 -16.41 7.09 22.86
CA PRO A 138 -17.85 6.95 22.99
C PRO A 138 -18.54 7.00 21.62
N PRO A 139 -19.59 6.18 21.38
CA PRO A 139 -20.36 6.23 20.15
C PRO A 139 -21.19 7.52 20.08
N THR A 140 -20.95 8.33 19.07
CA THR A 140 -21.83 9.46 18.75
C THR A 140 -22.95 8.94 17.84
N PRO A 141 -24.22 9.08 18.19
CA PRO A 141 -25.31 8.64 17.34
C PRO A 141 -25.49 9.60 16.18
N ALA A 142 -25.19 9.17 14.97
CA ALA A 142 -25.55 9.87 13.75
C ALA A 142 -26.74 9.18 13.10
N ILE A 143 -27.91 9.79 13.16
CA ILE A 143 -29.09 9.37 12.41
C ILE A 143 -28.95 9.98 11.01
N THR A 144 -28.58 9.18 10.03
CA THR A 144 -28.63 9.59 8.62
C THR A 144 -29.95 9.11 8.02
N PRO A 145 -30.70 9.95 7.31
CA PRO A 145 -31.92 9.51 6.64
C PRO A 145 -31.61 8.43 5.61
N LEU A 146 -32.32 7.31 5.65
CA LEU A 146 -32.26 6.26 4.65
C LEU A 146 -32.53 6.88 3.27
N GLY A 147 -31.54 6.84 2.36
CA GLY A 147 -31.75 7.16 0.95
C GLY A 147 -30.77 8.14 0.29
N SER A 148 -29.82 8.74 1.00
CA SER A 148 -28.85 9.64 0.35
C SER A 148 -27.58 8.89 -0.08
N THR A 149 -27.30 8.92 -1.38
CA THR A 149 -26.00 8.50 -1.91
C THR A 149 -24.91 9.42 -1.37
N PHE A 150 -23.86 8.84 -0.77
CA PHE A 150 -22.70 9.62 -0.33
C PHE A 150 -21.51 9.40 -1.28
N PRO A 151 -20.79 10.42 -1.72
CA PRO A 151 -20.98 11.87 -1.43
C PRO A 151 -22.28 12.44 -1.98
N PRO A 152 -22.83 13.53 -1.34
CA PRO A 152 -24.10 14.12 -1.77
C PRO A 152 -24.01 14.70 -3.20
N PRO A 153 -25.16 14.92 -3.88
CA PRO A 153 -25.19 15.44 -5.25
C PRO A 153 -24.41 16.74 -5.48
N ALA A 154 -24.24 17.56 -4.44
CA ALA A 154 -23.42 18.76 -4.49
C ALA A 154 -21.96 18.49 -4.93
N PHE A 155 -21.45 17.27 -4.74
CA PHE A 155 -20.12 16.85 -5.19
C PHE A 155 -20.02 16.57 -6.70
N GLN A 156 -21.12 16.67 -7.44
CA GLN A 156 -21.09 16.63 -8.91
C GLN A 156 -20.78 18.01 -9.52
N ALA A 157 -20.94 19.09 -8.75
CA ALA A 157 -20.59 20.43 -9.18
C ALA A 157 -19.06 20.64 -9.21
N GLU A 158 -18.58 21.52 -10.10
CA GLU A 158 -17.17 21.90 -10.16
C GLU A 158 -16.64 22.44 -8.83
N LYS A 159 -17.50 23.21 -8.12
CA LYS A 159 -17.21 23.73 -6.78
C LYS A 159 -18.37 23.44 -5.84
N VAL A 160 -18.04 23.00 -4.65
CA VAL A 160 -19.01 22.74 -3.59
C VAL A 160 -19.21 24.01 -2.78
N ILE A 161 -20.48 24.37 -2.51
CA ILE A 161 -20.84 25.49 -1.65
C ILE A 161 -20.71 25.04 -0.19
N VAL A 162 -19.82 25.68 0.58
CA VAL A 162 -19.54 25.29 1.97
C VAL A 162 -20.80 25.37 2.85
N GLN A 163 -21.64 26.36 2.66
CA GLN A 163 -22.90 26.47 3.41
C GLN A 163 -23.87 25.30 3.14
N ALA A 164 -23.86 24.77 1.93
CA ALA A 164 -24.68 23.61 1.58
C ALA A 164 -24.24 22.33 2.30
N LEU A 165 -22.96 22.22 2.68
CA LEU A 165 -22.46 21.10 3.48
C LEU A 165 -23.08 21.09 4.88
N HIS A 166 -23.15 22.25 5.53
CA HIS A 166 -23.76 22.37 6.86
C HIS A 166 -25.25 22.04 6.82
N ALA A 167 -25.93 22.34 5.69
CA ALA A 167 -27.35 22.02 5.51
C ALA A 167 -27.60 20.48 5.39
N THR A 168 -26.59 19.66 5.17
CA THR A 168 -26.73 18.18 5.15
C THR A 168 -26.95 17.57 6.54
N GLY A 169 -26.67 18.31 7.61
CA GLY A 169 -26.70 17.82 9.00
C GLY A 169 -25.51 16.91 9.36
N LEU A 170 -24.59 16.66 8.44
CA LEU A 170 -23.37 15.89 8.71
C LEU A 170 -22.28 16.78 9.34
N PRO A 171 -21.35 16.19 10.12
CA PRO A 171 -20.22 16.93 10.67
C PRO A 171 -19.37 17.56 9.58
N VAL A 172 -18.97 18.82 9.77
CA VAL A 172 -18.07 19.57 8.90
C VAL A 172 -16.94 20.12 9.77
N ASP A 173 -15.76 19.50 9.67
CA ASP A 173 -14.55 19.94 10.35
C ASP A 173 -13.78 20.93 9.47
N GLU A 174 -12.98 21.80 10.10
CA GLU A 174 -12.11 22.72 9.37
C GLU A 174 -10.67 22.65 9.86
N CYS A 175 -9.70 22.70 8.94
CA CYS A 175 -8.29 22.81 9.24
C CYS A 175 -7.56 23.63 8.17
N ASP A 176 -6.33 24.07 8.46
CA ASP A 176 -5.54 24.77 7.44
C ASP A 176 -4.85 23.76 6.50
N TYR A 177 -4.40 22.65 7.05
CA TYR A 177 -3.55 21.66 6.37
C TYR A 177 -4.15 20.28 6.51
N LEU A 178 -4.42 19.63 5.39
CA LEU A 178 -4.98 18.29 5.38
C LEU A 178 -4.12 17.35 4.53
N ALA A 179 -3.63 16.30 5.15
CA ALA A 179 -3.01 15.18 4.47
C ALA A 179 -4.06 14.10 4.16
N ILE A 180 -4.09 13.62 2.94
CA ILE A 180 -4.93 12.52 2.48
C ILE A 180 -4.07 11.27 2.28
N GLY A 181 -4.38 10.22 3.08
CA GLY A 181 -3.56 9.04 3.27
C GLY A 181 -2.61 9.23 4.46
N ALA A 182 -2.97 8.73 5.66
CA ALA A 182 -2.15 8.91 6.88
C ALA A 182 -0.89 8.01 6.93
N GLY A 183 -0.28 7.74 5.78
CA GLY A 183 0.95 6.97 5.65
C GLY A 183 2.23 7.80 5.82
N LEU A 184 3.39 7.19 5.47
CA LEU A 184 4.71 7.79 5.64
C LEU A 184 4.87 9.17 4.96
N GLY A 185 4.33 9.35 3.75
CA GLY A 185 4.43 10.64 3.05
C GLY A 185 3.68 11.75 3.79
N SER A 186 2.49 11.47 4.29
CA SER A 186 1.71 12.42 5.09
C SER A 186 2.35 12.70 6.44
N PHE A 187 2.93 11.68 7.06
CA PHE A 187 3.68 11.81 8.31
C PHE A 187 4.88 12.77 8.16
N ILE A 188 5.69 12.58 7.11
CA ILE A 188 6.85 13.43 6.82
C ILE A 188 6.40 14.87 6.55
N TRP A 189 5.33 15.06 5.78
CA TRP A 189 4.79 16.39 5.49
C TRP A 189 4.28 17.09 6.75
N ALA A 190 3.52 16.38 7.61
CA ALA A 190 3.06 16.89 8.90
C ALA A 190 4.24 17.24 9.83
N ASN A 191 5.28 16.39 9.86
CA ASN A 191 6.51 16.67 10.63
C ASN A 191 7.19 17.96 10.17
N LEU A 192 7.34 18.15 8.87
CA LEU A 192 7.94 19.36 8.30
C LEU A 192 7.09 20.62 8.58
N LEU A 193 5.77 20.52 8.51
CA LEU A 193 4.87 21.61 8.91
C LEU A 193 5.07 21.96 10.40
N ARG A 194 5.16 20.96 11.27
CA ARG A 194 5.39 21.14 12.70
C ARG A 194 6.73 21.84 12.96
N ILE A 195 7.79 21.38 12.32
CA ILE A 195 9.13 21.99 12.38
C ILE A 195 9.12 23.42 11.85
N SER A 196 8.33 23.71 10.82
CA SER A 196 8.15 25.05 10.26
C SER A 196 7.25 25.96 11.10
N GLY A 197 6.73 25.50 12.25
CA GLY A 197 6.00 26.30 13.23
C GLY A 197 4.48 26.14 13.19
N VAL A 198 3.92 25.27 12.36
CA VAL A 198 2.48 25.01 12.34
C VAL A 198 2.08 24.21 13.58
N ARG A 199 1.01 24.60 14.26
CA ARG A 199 0.49 23.90 15.43
C ARG A 199 -0.20 22.60 15.02
N ALA A 200 -0.16 21.57 15.89
CA ALA A 200 -0.74 20.25 15.60
C ALA A 200 -2.26 20.32 15.34
N ASP A 201 -2.97 21.17 16.09
CA ASP A 201 -4.43 21.36 15.96
C ASP A 201 -4.87 22.00 14.62
N ARG A 202 -3.93 22.51 13.82
CA ARG A 202 -4.20 23.09 12.49
C ARG A 202 -3.93 22.10 11.34
N ILE A 203 -3.47 20.89 11.67
CA ILE A 203 -3.09 19.86 10.70
C ILE A 203 -3.97 18.63 10.94
N PHE A 204 -4.61 18.12 9.89
CA PHE A 204 -5.29 16.83 9.92
C PHE A 204 -4.61 15.86 8.94
N ALA A 205 -4.62 14.57 9.29
CA ALA A 205 -4.19 13.49 8.40
C ALA A 205 -5.28 12.40 8.40
N LEU A 206 -5.98 12.28 7.29
CA LEU A 206 -7.05 11.30 7.10
C LEU A 206 -6.49 9.98 6.58
N GLY A 207 -6.77 8.90 7.27
CA GLY A 207 -6.36 7.56 6.85
C GLY A 207 -7.00 6.45 7.67
N LEU A 208 -6.76 5.21 7.27
CA LEU A 208 -7.35 4.02 7.88
C LEU A 208 -6.48 3.41 9.00
N GLU A 209 -5.24 3.84 9.13
CA GLU A 209 -4.27 3.29 10.08
C GLU A 209 -3.64 4.42 10.86
N ALA A 210 -3.60 4.28 12.19
CA ALA A 210 -3.09 5.33 13.08
C ALA A 210 -1.56 5.43 13.04
N GLU A 211 -0.87 4.29 12.91
CA GLU A 211 0.59 4.26 12.78
C GLU A 211 0.98 4.60 11.34
N PRO A 212 1.79 5.64 11.12
CA PRO A 212 2.16 6.09 9.77
C PRO A 212 2.85 5.03 8.91
N TYR A 213 3.47 4.05 9.54
CA TYR A 213 4.22 2.98 8.89
C TYR A 213 3.42 1.66 8.78
N ALA A 214 2.20 1.56 9.32
CA ALA A 214 1.46 0.29 9.41
C ALA A 214 1.34 -0.43 8.06
N ARG A 215 0.95 0.28 7.02
CA ARG A 215 0.90 -0.28 5.66
C ARG A 215 2.26 -0.71 5.13
N TYR A 216 3.28 0.11 5.33
CA TYR A 216 4.65 -0.22 4.91
C TYR A 216 5.18 -1.45 5.66
N LYS A 217 4.95 -1.53 6.97
CA LYS A 217 5.28 -2.69 7.81
C LYS A 217 4.61 -3.97 7.28
N ARG A 218 3.32 -3.91 6.95
CA ARG A 218 2.59 -5.03 6.36
C ARG A 218 3.19 -5.46 5.01
N LEU A 219 3.51 -4.52 4.13
CA LEU A 219 4.19 -4.81 2.87
C LEU A 219 5.57 -5.43 3.08
N CYS A 220 6.34 -4.97 4.06
CA CYS A 220 7.62 -5.58 4.42
C CYS A 220 7.43 -7.03 4.88
N LEU A 221 6.53 -7.29 5.81
CA LEU A 221 6.27 -8.63 6.32
C LEU A 221 5.80 -9.58 5.20
N ASN A 222 4.85 -9.15 4.38
CA ASN A 222 4.40 -9.93 3.24
C ASN A 222 5.55 -10.21 2.25
N SER A 223 6.43 -9.24 2.01
CA SER A 223 7.62 -9.40 1.17
C SER A 223 8.76 -10.16 1.85
N GLN A 224 8.47 -10.86 2.94
CA GLN A 224 9.43 -11.67 3.69
C GLN A 224 10.58 -10.84 4.29
N ILE A 225 10.31 -9.61 4.69
CA ILE A 225 11.23 -8.74 5.42
C ILE A 225 10.78 -8.72 6.89
N PRO A 226 11.29 -9.60 7.76
CA PRO A 226 10.97 -9.60 9.18
C PRO A 226 11.52 -8.36 9.89
N LEU A 227 11.05 -8.12 11.10
CA LEU A 227 11.36 -6.87 11.83
C LEU A 227 12.84 -6.72 12.19
N ASP A 228 13.55 -7.82 12.32
CA ASP A 228 15.00 -7.86 12.59
C ASP A 228 15.87 -7.75 11.32
N GLU A 229 15.26 -7.82 10.13
CA GLU A 229 15.95 -7.65 8.86
C GLU A 229 16.29 -6.18 8.61
N ARG A 230 17.40 -5.95 7.92
CA ARG A 230 17.84 -4.61 7.55
C ARG A 230 17.05 -4.09 6.36
N LEU A 231 16.59 -2.85 6.47
CA LEU A 231 16.01 -2.13 5.35
C LEU A 231 17.10 -1.72 4.36
N ARG A 232 16.69 -1.41 3.14
CA ARG A 232 17.58 -0.92 2.09
C ARG A 232 18.07 0.51 2.34
N SER A 233 17.19 1.35 2.90
CA SER A 233 17.45 2.76 3.11
C SER A 233 18.45 2.99 4.23
N ASN A 234 19.40 3.89 4.01
CA ASN A 234 20.32 4.33 5.05
C ASN A 234 19.58 5.13 6.14
N SER A 235 20.24 5.35 7.26
CA SER A 235 19.67 6.11 8.38
C SER A 235 19.32 7.56 8.02
N ASP A 236 20.04 8.18 7.09
CA ASP A 236 19.77 9.52 6.57
C ASP A 236 18.49 9.62 5.73
N SER A 237 17.95 8.50 5.31
CA SER A 237 16.71 8.42 4.52
C SER A 237 15.49 7.98 5.36
N CYS A 238 15.65 7.73 6.65
CA CYS A 238 14.53 7.31 7.50
C CYS A 238 13.45 8.39 7.57
N PRO A 239 12.17 8.05 7.53
CA PRO A 239 11.06 9.01 7.48
C PRO A 239 11.02 10.03 8.61
N ASP A 240 11.57 9.69 9.75
CA ASP A 240 11.68 10.54 10.93
C ASP A 240 12.99 11.35 11.01
N ASN A 241 13.92 11.14 10.10
CA ASN A 241 15.21 11.79 10.07
C ASN A 241 15.40 12.67 8.83
N ILE A 242 14.92 13.90 8.90
CA ILE A 242 15.12 14.92 7.84
C ILE A 242 16.49 15.63 7.94
N TRP A 243 17.25 15.37 8.99
CA TRP A 243 18.49 16.09 9.31
C TRP A 243 19.74 15.44 8.72
N GLY A 244 19.54 14.28 8.10
CA GLY A 244 20.60 13.54 7.44
C GLY A 244 21.56 12.85 8.40
N TRP A 245 22.63 12.33 7.83
CA TRP A 245 23.74 11.76 8.58
C TRP A 245 24.61 12.90 9.18
N PRO A 246 25.10 12.82 10.40
CA PRO A 246 25.03 11.74 11.40
C PRO A 246 23.90 11.88 12.46
N SER A 247 22.95 12.73 12.21
CA SER A 247 21.96 13.17 13.22
C SER A 247 21.19 12.01 13.83
N TYR A 248 20.80 11.03 13.03
CA TYR A 248 20.08 9.85 13.51
C TYR A 248 20.88 9.10 14.58
N ALA A 249 22.14 8.79 14.32
CA ALA A 249 23.00 8.06 15.23
C ALA A 249 23.24 8.84 16.53
N LEU A 250 23.40 10.16 16.45
CA LEU A 250 23.53 11.04 17.62
C LEU A 250 22.27 11.02 18.50
N ARG A 251 21.08 11.13 17.90
CA ARG A 251 19.81 11.06 18.64
C ARG A 251 19.63 9.71 19.32
N GLU A 252 19.86 8.62 18.62
CA GLU A 252 19.70 7.28 19.15
C GLU A 252 20.73 6.99 20.25
N SER A 253 21.96 7.43 20.07
CA SER A 253 23.00 7.35 21.11
C SER A 253 22.62 8.13 22.36
N TRP A 254 22.16 9.36 22.23
CA TRP A 254 21.70 10.18 23.35
C TRP A 254 20.55 9.52 24.12
N ARG A 255 19.56 9.01 23.38
CA ARG A 255 18.43 8.29 23.97
C ARG A 255 18.88 7.09 24.81
N ASP A 256 19.77 6.27 24.26
CA ASP A 256 20.22 5.05 24.93
C ASP A 256 21.14 5.38 26.12
N PHE A 257 21.96 6.43 26.00
CA PHE A 257 22.75 6.96 27.10
C PHE A 257 21.85 7.39 28.28
N THR A 258 20.80 8.16 28.01
CA THR A 258 19.86 8.62 29.07
C THR A 258 19.05 7.50 29.70
N LYS A 259 18.94 6.35 29.04
CA LYS A 259 18.32 5.13 29.59
C LYS A 259 19.31 4.19 30.30
N GLY A 260 20.56 4.58 30.39
CA GLY A 260 21.62 3.74 31.00
C GLY A 260 22.15 2.61 30.11
N SER A 261 21.74 2.55 28.83
CA SER A 261 22.18 1.52 27.87
C SER A 261 23.49 1.91 27.18
N LEU A 262 24.60 1.97 27.91
CA LEU A 262 25.90 2.45 27.41
C LEU A 262 26.40 1.69 26.19
N ASN A 263 26.23 0.36 26.17
CA ASN A 263 26.67 -0.49 25.05
C ASN A 263 25.91 -0.16 23.75
N SER A 264 24.60 0.10 23.81
CA SER A 264 23.82 0.54 22.66
C SER A 264 24.21 1.95 22.21
N ALA A 265 24.39 2.86 23.15
CA ALA A 265 24.81 4.23 22.87
C ALA A 265 26.16 4.27 22.12
N THR A 266 27.15 3.48 22.56
CA THR A 266 28.45 3.38 21.89
C THR A 266 28.35 2.76 20.50
N LYS A 267 27.46 1.79 20.27
CA LYS A 267 27.20 1.26 18.93
C LYS A 267 26.66 2.31 17.97
N TYR A 268 25.76 3.16 18.41
CA TYR A 268 25.26 4.27 17.60
C TYR A 268 26.32 5.33 17.34
N LEU A 269 27.18 5.65 18.32
CA LEU A 269 28.32 6.55 18.07
C LEU A 269 29.29 5.96 17.06
N TRP A 270 29.57 4.66 17.13
CA TRP A 270 30.40 3.99 16.10
C TRP A 270 29.76 4.11 14.71
N GLN A 271 28.44 4.07 14.61
CA GLN A 271 27.74 4.25 13.35
C GLN A 271 28.04 5.59 12.68
N VAL A 272 28.27 6.65 13.44
CA VAL A 272 28.67 7.98 12.91
C VAL A 272 29.93 7.87 12.05
N PHE A 273 30.85 7.01 12.42
CA PHE A 273 32.10 6.80 11.67
C PHE A 273 31.94 5.71 10.62
N ALA A 274 31.20 4.65 10.92
CA ALA A 274 31.06 3.49 10.05
C ALA A 274 30.14 3.76 8.85
N GLU A 275 29.07 4.55 9.00
CA GLU A 275 28.10 4.78 7.93
C GLU A 275 28.71 5.49 6.70
N PRO A 276 29.54 6.53 6.81
CA PRO A 276 30.14 7.16 5.64
C PRO A 276 31.25 6.34 4.98
N THR A 277 31.91 5.45 5.75
CA THR A 277 33.00 4.59 5.25
C THR A 277 32.53 3.20 4.83
N LEU A 278 31.45 2.71 5.46
CA LEU A 278 30.91 1.37 5.29
C LEU A 278 29.42 1.38 4.91
N ALA A 279 28.94 2.47 4.30
CA ALA A 279 27.53 2.68 3.99
C ALA A 279 26.88 1.57 3.14
N GLU A 280 27.67 0.84 2.37
CA GLU A 280 27.19 -0.31 1.59
C GLU A 280 26.72 -1.48 2.44
N THR A 281 27.21 -1.58 3.68
CA THR A 281 26.94 -2.69 4.58
C THR A 281 26.07 -2.29 5.78
N TYR A 282 25.87 -1.01 6.02
CA TYR A 282 25.13 -0.51 7.17
C TYR A 282 23.80 0.16 6.77
N THR A 283 22.71 -0.49 7.14
CA THR A 283 21.36 0.06 7.06
C THR A 283 20.59 -0.35 8.34
N PRO A 284 19.63 0.46 8.83
CA PRO A 284 18.89 0.14 10.06
C PRO A 284 17.99 -1.08 9.86
N ARG A 285 17.71 -1.79 10.96
CA ARG A 285 16.69 -2.84 10.99
C ARG A 285 15.30 -2.23 10.90
N ALA A 286 14.34 -2.96 10.32
CA ALA A 286 12.97 -2.49 10.16
C ALA A 286 12.35 -2.05 11.49
N GLN A 287 12.50 -2.85 12.56
CA GLN A 287 11.99 -2.51 13.90
C GLN A 287 12.57 -1.19 14.43
N ASN A 288 13.88 -0.97 14.27
CA ASN A 288 14.51 0.27 14.74
C ASN A 288 13.93 1.51 14.04
N VAL A 289 13.60 1.39 12.75
CA VAL A 289 12.97 2.48 11.99
C VAL A 289 11.55 2.72 12.49
N PHE A 290 10.77 1.68 12.72
CA PHE A 290 9.39 1.82 13.22
C PHE A 290 9.37 2.42 14.63
N ASP A 291 10.21 1.94 15.55
CA ASP A 291 10.36 2.51 16.89
C ASP A 291 10.79 4.00 16.85
N SER A 292 11.61 4.36 15.87
CA SER A 292 12.04 5.73 15.65
C SER A 292 10.90 6.63 15.16
N ILE A 293 10.10 6.12 14.22
CA ILE A 293 8.89 6.82 13.75
C ILE A 293 7.89 7.01 14.88
N ASP A 294 7.67 6.00 15.74
CA ASP A 294 6.79 6.12 16.90
C ASP A 294 7.23 7.23 17.86
N ARG A 295 8.53 7.33 18.13
CA ARG A 295 9.09 8.43 18.96
C ARG A 295 8.84 9.79 18.32
N GLU A 296 9.06 9.89 17.00
CA GLU A 296 8.84 11.12 16.27
C GLU A 296 7.34 11.47 16.18
N ALA A 297 6.47 10.48 16.01
CA ALA A 297 5.03 10.66 16.03
C ALA A 297 4.55 11.27 17.36
N LYS A 298 5.05 10.77 18.50
CA LYS A 298 4.79 11.36 19.81
C LYS A 298 5.31 12.79 19.91
N ARG A 299 6.54 13.05 19.43
CA ARG A 299 7.19 14.36 19.45
C ARG A 299 6.40 15.44 18.70
N ILE A 300 5.88 15.11 17.53
CA ILE A 300 5.12 16.07 16.69
C ILE A 300 3.65 16.18 17.06
N GLY A 301 3.13 15.32 17.95
CA GLY A 301 1.71 15.26 18.34
C GLY A 301 0.84 14.59 17.29
N TRP A 302 1.33 13.51 16.66
CA TRP A 302 0.61 12.80 15.59
C TRP A 302 -0.79 12.33 15.99
N ASN A 303 -1.01 11.92 17.24
CA ASN A 303 -2.31 11.54 17.77
C ASN A 303 -3.36 12.68 17.73
N GLN A 304 -2.92 13.94 17.76
CA GLN A 304 -3.79 15.11 17.57
C GLN A 304 -4.03 15.44 16.10
N ILE A 305 -3.11 15.00 15.22
CA ILE A 305 -3.14 15.24 13.77
C ILE A 305 -3.97 14.16 13.07
N TYR A 306 -3.80 12.91 13.45
CA TYR A 306 -4.46 11.76 12.82
C TYR A 306 -5.98 11.80 13.01
N ARG A 307 -6.69 11.48 11.93
CA ARG A 307 -8.14 11.26 11.91
C ARG A 307 -8.44 9.97 11.15
N TYR A 308 -9.19 9.08 11.78
CA TYR A 308 -9.66 7.87 11.11
C TYR A 308 -10.71 8.21 10.06
N GLY A 309 -10.55 7.70 8.85
CA GLY A 309 -11.56 7.82 7.82
C GLY A 309 -11.05 7.50 6.42
N ARG A 310 -11.98 7.04 5.60
CA ARG A 310 -11.74 6.76 4.18
C ARG A 310 -12.25 7.94 3.36
N VAL A 311 -11.36 8.59 2.62
CA VAL A 311 -11.73 9.67 1.70
C VAL A 311 -12.50 9.09 0.50
N ARG A 312 -13.64 9.69 0.19
CA ARG A 312 -14.54 9.29 -0.91
C ARG A 312 -14.47 10.22 -2.09
N ALA A 313 -14.36 11.53 -1.86
CA ALA A 313 -14.21 12.52 -2.92
C ALA A 313 -13.51 13.78 -2.41
N ILE A 314 -12.89 14.50 -3.34
CA ILE A 314 -12.20 15.77 -3.12
C ILE A 314 -12.78 16.77 -4.12
N ARG A 315 -13.23 17.95 -3.64
CA ARG A 315 -13.75 19.01 -4.50
C ARG A 315 -13.20 20.38 -4.10
N LYS A 316 -13.07 21.27 -5.07
CA LYS A 316 -12.87 22.70 -4.80
C LYS A 316 -14.12 23.29 -4.14
N THR A 317 -13.94 24.31 -3.32
CA THR A 317 -15.07 25.04 -2.73
C THR A 317 -15.23 26.42 -3.35
N ASP A 318 -16.41 26.97 -3.23
CA ASP A 318 -16.76 28.33 -3.71
C ASP A 318 -15.96 29.42 -3.02
N ASP A 319 -15.59 29.22 -1.76
CA ASP A 319 -14.79 30.16 -0.95
C ASP A 319 -13.28 30.08 -1.20
N GLY A 320 -12.84 29.21 -2.13
CA GLY A 320 -11.46 29.11 -2.58
C GLY A 320 -10.62 28.04 -1.85
N ARG A 321 -11.23 27.21 -1.02
CA ARG A 321 -10.62 26.08 -0.31
C ARG A 321 -10.93 24.75 -1.00
N TYR A 322 -10.81 23.64 -0.26
CA TYR A 322 -11.20 22.29 -0.70
C TYR A 322 -12.12 21.65 0.33
N CYS A 323 -13.09 20.88 -0.16
CA CYS A 323 -13.92 20.01 0.65
C CYS A 323 -13.61 18.55 0.37
N ILE A 324 -13.50 17.77 1.43
CA ILE A 324 -13.23 16.33 1.40
C ILE A 324 -14.39 15.61 2.04
N ALA A 325 -15.05 14.75 1.28
CA ALA A 325 -16.05 13.82 1.79
C ALA A 325 -15.35 12.53 2.24
N TYR A 326 -15.62 12.08 3.47
CA TYR A 326 -15.02 10.86 3.99
C TYR A 326 -15.99 10.06 4.86
N SER A 327 -15.76 8.75 4.98
CA SER A 327 -16.54 7.85 5.82
C SER A 327 -15.68 7.29 6.95
N ARG A 328 -16.24 7.17 8.14
CA ARG A 328 -15.65 6.55 9.32
C ARG A 328 -16.16 5.14 9.56
N GLY A 329 -17.24 4.78 8.87
CA GLY A 329 -17.89 3.48 8.89
C GLY A 329 -19.13 3.49 8.02
N PRO A 330 -19.90 2.39 7.99
CA PRO A 330 -21.19 2.36 7.30
C PRO A 330 -22.16 3.37 7.91
N GLY A 331 -22.68 4.29 7.09
CA GLY A 331 -23.60 5.33 7.53
C GLY A 331 -22.96 6.47 8.35
N ASP A 332 -21.67 6.39 8.69
CA ASP A 332 -20.96 7.44 9.42
C ASP A 332 -20.11 8.27 8.47
N TYR A 333 -20.67 9.38 8.02
CA TYR A 333 -20.09 10.27 7.03
C TYR A 333 -19.79 11.65 7.60
N ALA A 334 -18.77 12.31 7.07
CA ALA A 334 -18.39 13.65 7.47
C ALA A 334 -17.65 14.37 6.34
N PHE A 335 -17.45 15.68 6.53
CA PHE A 335 -16.68 16.53 5.64
C PHE A 335 -15.53 17.21 6.38
N VAL A 336 -14.44 17.46 5.65
CA VAL A 336 -13.38 18.36 6.09
C VAL A 336 -13.20 19.45 5.05
N VAL A 337 -13.18 20.70 5.49
CA VAL A 337 -12.81 21.84 4.65
C VAL A 337 -11.40 22.28 5.01
N SER A 338 -10.52 22.33 4.00
CA SER A 338 -9.12 22.68 4.21
C SER A 338 -8.58 23.59 3.13
N ARG A 339 -7.60 24.40 3.49
CA ARG A 339 -6.94 25.34 2.58
C ARG A 339 -5.81 24.69 1.77
N TYR A 340 -5.04 23.82 2.40
CA TYR A 340 -3.89 23.18 1.79
C TYR A 340 -4.01 21.67 1.90
N ILE A 341 -3.87 20.98 0.78
CA ILE A 341 -4.02 19.53 0.70
C ILE A 341 -2.68 18.89 0.33
N HIS A 342 -2.32 17.82 1.01
CA HIS A 342 -1.24 16.93 0.62
C HIS A 342 -1.79 15.53 0.33
N LEU A 343 -1.78 15.12 -0.94
CA LEU A 343 -2.29 13.84 -1.40
C LEU A 343 -1.14 12.82 -1.47
N SER A 344 -1.15 11.82 -0.56
CA SER A 344 -0.12 10.80 -0.48
C SER A 344 -0.73 9.45 -0.10
N THR A 345 -1.52 8.89 -1.03
CA THR A 345 -2.28 7.65 -0.82
C THR A 345 -1.47 6.36 -0.97
N GLY A 346 -0.20 6.48 -1.42
CA GLY A 346 0.68 5.33 -1.66
C GLY A 346 0.24 4.48 -2.85
N TYR A 347 0.57 3.19 -2.82
CA TYR A 347 0.16 2.23 -3.84
C TYR A 347 -1.25 1.73 -3.56
N PRO A 348 -2.25 1.98 -4.41
CA PRO A 348 -3.63 1.55 -4.15
C PRO A 348 -3.82 0.04 -4.29
N ALA A 349 -3.00 -0.64 -5.11
CA ALA A 349 -3.20 -2.03 -5.45
C ALA A 349 -1.91 -2.84 -5.55
N ILE A 350 -2.04 -4.17 -5.44
CA ILE A 350 -1.02 -5.14 -5.84
C ILE A 350 -1.16 -5.35 -7.35
N GLN A 351 -0.04 -5.22 -8.06
CA GLN A 351 0.00 -5.52 -9.48
C GLN A 351 0.22 -7.02 -9.69
N PHE A 352 -0.72 -7.68 -10.34
CA PHE A 352 -0.51 -8.99 -10.92
C PHE A 352 -0.21 -8.86 -12.42
N LEU A 353 0.67 -9.69 -12.91
CA LEU A 353 0.84 -9.84 -14.34
C LEU A 353 -0.42 -10.48 -14.95
N PRO A 354 -0.89 -10.02 -16.13
CA PRO A 354 -2.16 -10.48 -16.70
C PRO A 354 -2.25 -12.00 -16.89
N ASP A 355 -1.15 -12.65 -17.26
CA ASP A 355 -1.08 -14.10 -17.42
C ASP A 355 -1.19 -14.86 -16.10
N LEU A 356 -0.65 -14.31 -15.00
CA LEU A 356 -0.77 -14.89 -13.66
C LEU A 356 -2.17 -14.70 -13.09
N GLN A 357 -2.76 -13.54 -13.33
CA GLN A 357 -4.15 -13.28 -12.94
C GLN A 357 -5.10 -14.22 -13.68
N ALA A 358 -4.94 -14.37 -14.99
CA ALA A 358 -5.73 -15.29 -15.80
C ALA A 358 -5.60 -16.74 -15.34
N TYR A 359 -4.40 -17.18 -14.95
CA TYR A 359 -4.18 -18.50 -14.38
C TYR A 359 -4.95 -18.69 -13.07
N ARG A 360 -4.83 -17.74 -12.14
CA ARG A 360 -5.52 -17.77 -10.83
C ARG A 360 -7.04 -17.88 -11.01
N GLU A 361 -7.60 -17.08 -11.92
CA GLU A 361 -9.04 -17.09 -12.20
C GLU A 361 -9.49 -18.38 -12.87
N LYS A 362 -8.75 -18.83 -13.91
CA LYS A 362 -9.08 -20.04 -14.66
C LYS A 362 -9.08 -21.30 -13.79
N TYR A 363 -8.08 -21.44 -12.94
CA TYR A 363 -7.89 -22.66 -12.14
C TYR A 363 -8.33 -22.51 -10.68
N GLN A 364 -8.81 -21.32 -10.28
CA GLN A 364 -9.16 -20.98 -8.89
C GLN A 364 -8.02 -21.31 -7.92
N ASP A 365 -6.78 -21.08 -8.37
CA ASP A 365 -5.57 -21.42 -7.65
C ASP A 365 -4.86 -20.14 -7.16
N PHE A 366 -5.14 -19.82 -5.92
CA PHE A 366 -4.57 -18.66 -5.21
C PHE A 366 -3.42 -19.07 -4.28
N LYS A 367 -2.97 -20.34 -4.36
CA LYS A 367 -1.91 -20.87 -3.51
C LYS A 367 -0.62 -21.13 -4.28
N SER A 368 -0.71 -21.69 -5.49
CA SER A 368 0.47 -21.99 -6.30
C SER A 368 1.01 -20.74 -7.01
N VAL A 369 0.16 -19.76 -7.30
CA VAL A 369 0.55 -18.48 -7.91
C VAL A 369 0.24 -17.36 -6.93
N VAL A 370 1.28 -16.74 -6.37
CA VAL A 370 1.19 -15.71 -5.33
C VAL A 370 1.91 -14.44 -5.74
N ASN A 371 1.49 -13.31 -5.15
CA ASN A 371 2.23 -12.06 -5.26
C ASN A 371 3.11 -11.87 -4.01
N ALA A 372 4.31 -11.36 -4.21
CA ALA A 372 5.26 -11.10 -3.12
C ALA A 372 4.77 -10.09 -2.08
N TYR A 373 3.70 -9.35 -2.37
CA TYR A 373 3.09 -8.38 -1.45
C TYR A 373 1.80 -8.86 -0.78
N GLU A 374 1.33 -10.07 -1.09
CA GLU A 374 0.25 -10.72 -0.34
C GLU A 374 0.81 -11.74 0.67
N ALA A 375 -0.02 -12.21 1.61
CA ALA A 375 0.39 -13.24 2.56
C ALA A 375 0.61 -14.58 1.84
N HIS A 376 1.84 -15.10 1.88
CA HIS A 376 2.23 -16.32 1.16
C HIS A 376 3.22 -17.21 1.93
N ASP A 377 3.17 -17.18 3.26
CA ASP A 377 4.05 -17.99 4.13
C ASP A 377 3.91 -19.49 3.88
N HIS A 378 2.72 -19.95 3.48
CA HIS A 378 2.44 -21.34 3.15
C HIS A 378 3.36 -21.90 2.04
N VAL A 379 3.86 -21.04 1.13
CA VAL A 379 4.82 -21.45 0.09
C VAL A 379 6.10 -21.95 0.74
N TYR A 380 6.67 -21.19 1.65
CA TYR A 380 7.92 -21.53 2.31
C TYR A 380 7.77 -22.71 3.27
N GLU A 381 6.65 -22.78 4.00
CA GLU A 381 6.33 -23.92 4.86
C GLU A 381 6.23 -25.23 4.09
N GLN A 382 5.60 -25.21 2.90
CA GLN A 382 5.52 -26.39 2.05
C GLN A 382 6.88 -26.76 1.48
N LEU A 383 7.66 -25.78 1.01
CA LEU A 383 9.03 -26.01 0.51
C LEU A 383 9.96 -26.59 1.58
N GLU A 384 9.88 -26.10 2.81
CA GLU A 384 10.66 -26.64 3.94
C GLU A 384 10.33 -28.10 4.22
N ARG A 385 9.06 -28.51 4.08
CA ARG A 385 8.61 -29.90 4.34
C ARG A 385 8.89 -30.85 3.19
N GLN A 386 8.62 -30.43 1.94
CA GLN A 386 8.53 -31.34 0.79
C GLN A 386 9.57 -31.04 -0.30
N GLY A 387 10.28 -29.89 -0.21
CA GLY A 387 11.08 -29.41 -1.34
C GLY A 387 10.19 -28.85 -2.45
N GLY A 388 10.76 -28.72 -3.65
CA GLY A 388 10.02 -28.31 -4.84
C GLY A 388 10.71 -27.17 -5.61
N THR A 389 10.08 -26.75 -6.69
CA THR A 389 10.58 -25.71 -7.59
C THR A 389 9.76 -24.44 -7.46
N VAL A 390 10.43 -23.31 -7.29
CA VAL A 390 9.80 -21.97 -7.26
C VAL A 390 10.23 -21.18 -8.49
N LEU A 391 9.27 -20.63 -9.21
CA LEU A 391 9.52 -19.66 -10.27
C LEU A 391 9.34 -18.25 -9.69
N ILE A 392 10.42 -17.46 -9.66
CA ILE A 392 10.36 -16.03 -9.30
C ILE A 392 10.22 -15.22 -10.58
N ARG A 393 9.24 -14.30 -10.62
CA ARG A 393 9.08 -13.34 -11.70
C ARG A 393 9.34 -11.92 -11.19
N GLY A 394 10.28 -11.23 -11.82
CA GLY A 394 10.68 -9.88 -11.43
C GLY A 394 12.18 -9.78 -11.13
N ARG A 395 12.66 -8.52 -11.05
CA ARG A 395 14.10 -8.25 -10.90
C ARG A 395 14.38 -7.23 -9.77
N GLY A 396 13.33 -6.78 -9.09
CA GLY A 396 13.45 -5.75 -8.07
C GLY A 396 14.02 -6.29 -6.74
N ILE A 397 14.12 -5.38 -5.76
CA ILE A 397 14.59 -5.71 -4.42
C ILE A 397 13.77 -6.82 -3.75
N VAL A 398 12.47 -6.86 -4.03
CA VAL A 398 11.59 -7.89 -3.45
C VAL A 398 11.94 -9.27 -3.99
N ALA A 399 12.28 -9.38 -5.28
CA ALA A 399 12.77 -10.65 -5.84
C ALA A 399 14.04 -11.15 -5.13
N SER A 400 14.95 -10.24 -4.78
CA SER A 400 16.15 -10.57 -4.00
C SER A 400 15.80 -11.07 -2.61
N ARG A 401 14.81 -10.44 -1.95
CA ARG A 401 14.40 -10.86 -0.62
C ARG A 401 13.65 -12.20 -0.66
N ILE A 402 12.82 -12.44 -1.65
CA ILE A 402 12.18 -13.74 -1.88
C ILE A 402 13.24 -14.82 -2.08
N LEU A 403 14.26 -14.56 -2.91
CA LEU A 403 15.37 -15.49 -3.11
C LEU A 403 16.12 -15.79 -1.79
N GLN A 404 16.38 -14.78 -0.97
CA GLN A 404 16.97 -14.97 0.35
C GLN A 404 16.07 -15.84 1.25
N ARG A 405 14.77 -15.59 1.28
CA ARG A 405 13.82 -16.40 2.08
C ARG A 405 13.77 -17.85 1.60
N ILE A 406 13.84 -18.09 0.29
CA ILE A 406 13.92 -19.44 -0.27
C ILE A 406 15.26 -20.09 0.10
N TYR A 407 16.37 -19.35 0.09
CA TYR A 407 17.66 -19.85 0.56
C TYR A 407 17.63 -20.24 2.04
N GLU A 408 16.93 -19.47 2.90
CA GLU A 408 16.70 -19.82 4.30
C GLU A 408 15.90 -21.14 4.43
N ALA A 409 14.83 -21.31 3.64
CA ALA A 409 14.08 -22.56 3.55
C ALA A 409 14.93 -23.73 3.06
N ARG A 410 15.81 -23.46 2.09
CA ARG A 410 16.73 -24.46 1.53
C ARG A 410 17.74 -25.01 2.55
N LYS A 411 18.09 -24.24 3.59
CA LYS A 411 18.90 -24.75 4.72
C LYS A 411 18.21 -25.90 5.45
N LYS A 412 16.87 -25.93 5.46
CA LYS A 412 16.05 -27.01 6.04
C LYS A 412 15.80 -28.13 5.05
N ASN A 413 15.60 -27.81 3.77
CA ASN A 413 15.34 -28.80 2.72
C ASN A 413 16.13 -28.48 1.44
N ARG A 414 17.19 -29.23 1.16
CA ARG A 414 18.05 -29.02 0.00
C ARG A 414 17.42 -29.36 -1.35
N GLN A 415 16.24 -29.99 -1.37
CA GLN A 415 15.51 -30.32 -2.60
C GLN A 415 14.76 -29.13 -3.21
N ILE A 416 14.93 -27.94 -2.66
CA ILE A 416 14.33 -26.72 -3.21
C ILE A 416 15.19 -26.21 -4.36
N THR A 417 14.56 -25.92 -5.49
CA THR A 417 15.18 -25.28 -6.67
C THR A 417 14.46 -24.00 -7.04
N VAL A 418 15.17 -23.06 -7.65
CA VAL A 418 14.66 -21.76 -8.04
C VAL A 418 14.89 -21.52 -9.53
N LEU A 419 13.82 -21.22 -10.24
CA LEU A 419 13.85 -20.66 -11.58
C LEU A 419 13.58 -19.15 -11.48
N HIS A 420 14.45 -18.32 -12.00
CA HIS A 420 14.26 -16.87 -11.96
C HIS A 420 14.05 -16.34 -13.37
N LEU A 421 12.80 -16.03 -13.71
CA LEU A 421 12.42 -15.54 -15.02
C LEU A 421 12.47 -14.01 -15.08
N MET A 422 13.27 -13.50 -15.99
CA MET A 422 13.41 -12.09 -16.31
C MET A 422 13.06 -11.85 -17.78
N ARG A 423 12.50 -10.67 -18.10
CA ARG A 423 12.10 -10.33 -19.48
C ARG A 423 13.31 -10.33 -20.43
N SER A 424 14.40 -9.75 -19.99
CA SER A 424 15.62 -9.60 -20.80
C SER A 424 16.83 -9.42 -19.90
N PRO A 425 18.03 -9.77 -20.39
CA PRO A 425 19.28 -9.36 -19.74
C PRO A 425 19.29 -7.84 -19.56
N LYS A 426 19.78 -7.35 -18.42
CA LYS A 426 19.94 -5.91 -18.24
C LYS A 426 21.22 -5.46 -18.92
N PRO A 427 21.18 -4.40 -19.75
CA PRO A 427 22.39 -3.79 -20.27
C PRO A 427 23.25 -3.26 -19.12
N GLN A 428 24.56 -3.26 -19.31
CA GLN A 428 25.51 -2.75 -18.33
C GLN A 428 25.14 -1.33 -17.90
N GLY A 429 25.10 -1.14 -16.61
CA GLY A 429 24.71 -0.04 -15.79
C GLY A 429 24.72 1.39 -16.30
N ASN A 430 24.12 2.26 -15.54
CA ASN A 430 24.01 3.68 -15.84
C ASN A 430 25.38 4.35 -15.72
N LYS A 431 25.78 5.10 -16.74
CA LYS A 431 27.08 5.78 -16.85
C LYS A 431 27.00 7.23 -16.33
N PHE A 432 26.45 7.45 -15.14
CA PHE A 432 26.43 8.80 -14.55
C PHE A 432 27.60 8.94 -13.58
N GLN A 433 28.56 9.80 -13.88
CA GLN A 433 29.88 9.91 -13.28
C GLN A 433 29.96 9.60 -11.76
N LYS A 434 29.23 10.33 -10.92
CA LYS A 434 29.31 10.15 -9.45
C LYS A 434 28.24 9.22 -8.87
N ALA A 435 27.23 8.88 -9.64
CA ALA A 435 26.13 8.03 -9.25
C ALA A 435 26.22 6.62 -9.88
N THR A 436 27.31 6.35 -10.61
CA THR A 436 27.45 5.13 -11.37
C THR A 436 27.90 3.98 -10.49
N ARG A 437 27.17 2.87 -10.56
CA ARG A 437 27.72 1.55 -10.26
C ARG A 437 27.65 0.67 -11.50
N LEU A 438 28.77 0.05 -11.81
CA LEU A 438 28.82 -0.91 -12.89
C LEU A 438 28.16 -2.21 -12.43
N VAL A 439 27.17 -2.67 -13.18
CA VAL A 439 26.62 -4.02 -13.03
C VAL A 439 27.64 -4.98 -13.61
N LYS A 440 28.13 -5.93 -12.81
CA LYS A 440 29.18 -6.87 -13.24
C LYS A 440 28.65 -7.86 -14.28
N ASN A 441 27.37 -8.19 -14.20
CA ASN A 441 26.73 -9.11 -15.14
C ASN A 441 25.24 -8.74 -15.35
N HIS A 442 24.58 -9.38 -16.32
CA HIS A 442 23.22 -9.05 -16.73
C HIS A 442 22.11 -9.43 -15.72
N TYR A 443 22.42 -10.22 -14.74
CA TYR A 443 21.46 -10.72 -13.74
C TYR A 443 21.68 -10.12 -12.36
N GLU A 444 22.72 -9.32 -12.14
CA GLU A 444 22.85 -8.59 -10.89
C GLU A 444 21.63 -7.70 -10.66
N PHE A 445 21.12 -7.76 -9.45
CA PHE A 445 20.13 -6.80 -8.99
C PHE A 445 20.80 -5.44 -9.00
N GLN A 446 20.11 -4.41 -9.52
CA GLN A 446 20.71 -3.10 -9.71
C GLN A 446 21.35 -2.54 -8.43
N PRO A 447 22.66 -2.47 -8.34
CA PRO A 447 23.36 -1.88 -7.22
C PRO A 447 23.40 -0.36 -7.41
N PHE A 448 22.35 0.35 -7.05
CA PHE A 448 22.28 1.76 -7.38
C PHE A 448 21.80 2.62 -6.23
N ASN A 449 22.54 3.67 -5.92
CA ASN A 449 22.19 4.63 -4.88
C ASN A 449 21.89 6.02 -5.47
N TRP A 450 21.27 6.05 -6.63
CA TRP A 450 20.91 7.27 -7.31
C TRP A 450 19.87 8.17 -6.62
N PRO A 451 19.00 7.71 -5.67
CA PRO A 451 18.18 8.61 -4.88
C PRO A 451 18.98 9.74 -4.22
N LYS A 452 20.18 9.47 -3.71
CA LYS A 452 21.05 10.52 -3.16
C LYS A 452 21.52 11.52 -4.21
N ALA A 453 21.88 11.08 -5.39
CA ALA A 453 22.24 11.94 -6.50
C ALA A 453 21.05 12.79 -6.99
N CYS A 454 19.84 12.23 -6.90
CA CYS A 454 18.62 12.94 -7.25
C CYS A 454 18.22 14.02 -6.21
N TRP A 455 18.61 13.90 -4.95
CA TRP A 455 18.26 14.86 -3.90
C TRP A 455 18.89 16.24 -4.14
N GLY A 456 20.17 16.29 -4.34
CA GLY A 456 20.92 17.54 -4.41
C GLY A 456 21.83 17.69 -5.62
N GLY A 457 21.82 16.73 -6.53
CA GLY A 457 22.81 16.65 -7.60
C GLY A 457 22.28 17.03 -8.99
N GLU A 458 23.14 16.75 -9.96
CA GLU A 458 22.90 16.98 -11.37
C GLU A 458 21.66 16.23 -11.91
N LEU A 459 21.41 15.00 -11.44
CA LEU A 459 20.28 14.19 -11.92
C LEU A 459 18.94 14.85 -11.57
N ARG A 460 18.83 15.45 -10.39
CA ARG A 460 17.65 16.24 -10.03
C ARG A 460 17.47 17.43 -10.97
N ALA A 461 18.52 18.20 -11.17
CA ALA A 461 18.47 19.38 -12.05
C ALA A 461 18.12 19.00 -13.50
N MET A 462 18.58 17.85 -13.97
CA MET A 462 18.19 17.32 -15.29
C MET A 462 16.69 17.02 -15.34
N LEU A 463 16.15 16.31 -14.34
CA LEU A 463 14.71 15.97 -14.30
C LEU A 463 13.81 17.20 -14.16
N GLU A 464 14.21 18.19 -13.33
CA GLU A 464 13.45 19.42 -13.12
C GLU A 464 13.36 20.26 -14.41
N LYS A 465 14.42 20.27 -15.22
CA LYS A 465 14.48 21.01 -16.50
C LYS A 465 13.90 20.25 -17.69
N ALA A 466 13.79 18.92 -17.58
CA ALA A 466 13.38 18.06 -18.67
C ALA A 466 11.90 18.24 -19.03
N THR A 467 11.60 18.22 -20.32
CA THR A 467 10.23 18.07 -20.84
C THR A 467 9.64 16.70 -20.44
N PRO A 468 8.33 16.49 -20.54
CA PRO A 468 7.73 15.19 -20.28
C PRO A 468 8.36 14.03 -21.08
N GLU A 469 8.69 14.27 -22.36
CA GLU A 469 9.30 13.29 -23.27
C GLU A 469 10.74 12.98 -22.89
N GLU A 470 11.54 14.01 -22.60
CA GLU A 470 12.91 13.87 -22.13
C GLU A 470 12.93 13.15 -20.76
N ARG A 471 12.02 13.50 -19.86
CA ARG A 471 11.88 12.87 -18.54
C ARG A 471 11.55 11.38 -18.67
N LYS A 472 10.65 11.02 -19.59
CA LYS A 472 10.34 9.63 -19.94
C LYS A 472 11.59 8.88 -20.40
N SER A 473 12.40 9.47 -21.28
CA SER A 473 13.63 8.87 -21.79
C SER A 473 14.68 8.70 -20.69
N LEU A 474 14.92 9.75 -19.89
CA LEU A 474 15.87 9.71 -18.78
C LEU A 474 15.51 8.63 -17.75
N LEU A 475 14.24 8.55 -17.35
CA LEU A 475 13.79 7.56 -16.37
C LEU A 475 13.82 6.13 -16.92
N ALA A 476 13.57 5.95 -18.21
CA ALA A 476 13.72 4.65 -18.86
C ALA A 476 15.19 4.19 -18.91
N ASP A 477 16.12 5.11 -19.19
CA ASP A 477 17.56 4.85 -19.21
C ASP A 477 18.12 4.60 -17.80
N TRP A 478 17.71 5.38 -16.82
CA TRP A 478 18.16 5.20 -15.43
C TRP A 478 17.59 3.93 -14.78
N GLY A 479 16.44 3.46 -15.24
CA GLY A 479 15.74 2.29 -14.69
C GLY A 479 14.99 2.59 -13.40
N GLY A 480 14.42 1.55 -12.83
CA GLY A 480 13.59 1.64 -11.62
C GLY A 480 14.40 1.80 -10.33
N THR A 481 13.66 1.92 -9.21
CA THR A 481 14.22 1.91 -7.86
C THR A 481 15.09 0.70 -7.62
N THR A 482 16.22 0.90 -7.00
CA THR A 482 17.35 0.03 -7.00
C THR A 482 17.43 -0.83 -5.76
N THR A 483 18.00 -1.98 -5.91
CA THR A 483 18.48 -2.80 -4.81
C THR A 483 19.73 -2.17 -4.21
N ALA A 484 19.86 -2.24 -2.89
CA ALA A 484 21.16 -2.08 -2.27
C ALA A 484 22.09 -3.21 -2.74
N ASP A 485 23.34 -2.87 -2.97
CA ASP A 485 24.39 -3.85 -3.27
C ASP A 485 24.73 -4.58 -1.98
N ARG A 486 24.10 -5.73 -1.76
CA ARG A 486 24.27 -6.54 -0.57
C ARG A 486 25.14 -7.74 -0.89
N LEU A 487 26.27 -7.83 -0.24
CA LEU A 487 27.22 -8.94 -0.40
C LEU A 487 26.59 -10.31 -0.07
N ASP A 488 25.65 -10.37 0.88
CA ASP A 488 24.94 -11.60 1.22
C ASP A 488 24.07 -12.09 0.05
N TRP A 489 23.38 -11.18 -0.66
CA TRP A 489 22.59 -11.55 -1.85
C TRP A 489 23.47 -11.99 -3.01
N GLN A 490 24.61 -11.32 -3.22
CA GLN A 490 25.58 -11.76 -4.23
C GLN A 490 26.06 -13.18 -3.95
N ARG A 491 26.45 -13.46 -2.70
CA ARG A 491 26.90 -14.81 -2.29
C ARG A 491 25.83 -15.88 -2.52
N ILE A 492 24.56 -15.59 -2.16
CA ILE A 492 23.44 -16.51 -2.40
C ILE A 492 23.29 -16.80 -3.89
N THR A 493 23.34 -15.76 -4.73
CA THR A 493 23.20 -15.90 -6.19
C THR A 493 24.38 -16.70 -6.78
N GLU A 494 25.61 -16.35 -6.43
CA GLU A 494 26.82 -17.04 -6.92
C GLU A 494 26.86 -18.51 -6.48
N GLN A 495 26.53 -18.76 -5.20
CA GLN A 495 26.44 -20.12 -4.69
C GLN A 495 25.35 -20.92 -5.40
N GLY A 496 24.17 -20.31 -5.59
CA GLY A 496 23.05 -20.98 -6.24
C GLY A 496 23.31 -21.36 -7.68
N LEU A 497 23.95 -20.47 -8.44
CA LEU A 497 24.37 -20.73 -9.81
C LEU A 497 25.43 -21.84 -9.87
N LYS A 498 26.42 -21.78 -8.98
CA LYS A 498 27.48 -22.78 -8.91
C LYS A 498 26.97 -24.18 -8.53
N GLU A 499 26.03 -24.25 -7.59
CA GLU A 499 25.45 -25.50 -7.12
C GLU A 499 24.25 -25.98 -7.98
N GLY A 500 23.80 -25.18 -8.95
CA GLY A 500 22.74 -25.52 -9.91
C GLY A 500 21.30 -25.45 -9.37
N TRP A 501 21.09 -25.06 -8.10
CA TRP A 501 19.74 -24.94 -7.55
C TRP A 501 19.06 -23.61 -7.88
N TYR A 502 19.81 -22.61 -8.31
CA TYR A 502 19.31 -21.32 -8.80
C TYR A 502 19.66 -21.19 -10.27
N GLN A 503 18.64 -20.99 -11.10
CA GLN A 503 18.77 -20.88 -12.54
C GLN A 503 18.09 -19.60 -13.02
N ILE A 504 18.74 -18.88 -13.93
CA ILE A 504 18.22 -17.64 -14.52
C ILE A 504 17.83 -17.91 -15.96
N THR A 505 16.64 -17.48 -16.33
CA THR A 505 16.12 -17.60 -17.69
C THR A 505 15.59 -16.25 -18.15
N PHE A 506 15.79 -15.93 -19.43
CA PHE A 506 15.27 -14.73 -20.06
C PHE A 506 14.24 -15.12 -21.12
N GLY A 507 13.14 -14.40 -21.21
CA GLY A 507 12.16 -14.65 -22.26
C GLY A 507 10.88 -13.86 -22.07
N GLU A 508 10.10 -13.79 -23.15
CA GLU A 508 8.76 -13.26 -23.14
C GLU A 508 7.78 -14.38 -22.77
N VAL A 509 6.86 -14.11 -21.85
CA VAL A 509 5.89 -15.11 -21.42
C VAL A 509 4.75 -15.19 -22.43
N LEU A 510 4.51 -16.40 -22.94
CA LEU A 510 3.40 -16.72 -23.83
C LEU A 510 2.11 -17.09 -23.06
N GLY A 511 2.25 -17.62 -21.86
CA GLY A 511 1.14 -17.99 -21.00
C GLY A 511 1.54 -18.91 -19.86
N VAL A 512 0.60 -19.11 -18.93
CA VAL A 512 0.76 -20.01 -17.79
C VAL A 512 -0.39 -21.02 -17.78
N GLU A 513 -0.04 -22.30 -17.66
CA GLU A 513 -0.97 -23.43 -17.70
C GLU A 513 -0.72 -24.35 -16.50
N ARG A 514 -1.62 -25.31 -16.30
CA ARG A 514 -1.49 -26.35 -15.29
C ARG A 514 -1.23 -27.71 -15.96
N ASP A 515 -0.26 -28.46 -15.48
CA ASP A 515 0.00 -29.82 -15.95
C ASP A 515 -0.89 -30.86 -15.24
N ALA A 516 -0.78 -32.13 -15.66
CA ALA A 516 -1.51 -33.25 -15.07
C ALA A 516 -1.14 -33.55 -13.60
N GLN A 517 0.01 -33.06 -13.15
CA GLN A 517 0.52 -33.17 -11.77
C GLN A 517 0.14 -31.95 -10.91
N ASN A 518 -0.74 -31.06 -11.39
CA ASN A 518 -1.13 -29.81 -10.75
C ASN A 518 -0.01 -28.79 -10.57
N ARG A 519 1.10 -28.91 -11.29
CA ARG A 519 2.16 -27.90 -11.28
C ARG A 519 1.86 -26.79 -12.29
N THR A 520 2.41 -25.62 -12.04
CA THR A 520 2.36 -24.48 -12.97
C THR A 520 3.37 -24.69 -14.09
N ILE A 521 2.96 -24.50 -15.33
CA ILE A 521 3.82 -24.52 -16.54
C ILE A 521 3.82 -23.14 -17.15
N THR A 522 4.92 -22.41 -17.04
CA THR A 522 5.10 -21.13 -17.72
C THR A 522 5.74 -21.38 -19.08
N ARG A 523 5.03 -21.01 -20.16
CA ARG A 523 5.57 -21.05 -21.52
C ARG A 523 6.22 -19.71 -21.84
N ILE A 524 7.44 -19.76 -22.31
CA ILE A 524 8.23 -18.57 -22.67
C ILE A 524 8.78 -18.69 -24.10
N GLN A 525 8.92 -17.54 -24.75
CA GLN A 525 9.69 -17.40 -25.99
C GLN A 525 11.08 -16.88 -25.63
N GLU A 526 12.10 -17.70 -25.77
CA GLU A 526 13.49 -17.31 -25.56
C GLU A 526 14.16 -16.95 -26.89
N LYS A 527 14.94 -15.87 -26.90
CA LYS A 527 15.71 -15.47 -28.06
C LYS A 527 16.83 -16.46 -28.31
N GLY A 528 16.73 -17.23 -29.38
CA GLY A 528 17.76 -18.20 -29.81
C GLY A 528 17.41 -19.66 -29.57
N PHE A 529 16.52 -19.99 -28.63
CA PHE A 529 16.12 -21.37 -28.33
C PHE A 529 14.66 -21.71 -28.67
N GLY A 530 13.84 -20.69 -29.01
CA GLY A 530 12.45 -20.91 -29.32
C GLY A 530 11.53 -21.00 -28.09
N GLU A 531 10.43 -21.74 -28.20
CA GLU A 531 9.49 -21.92 -27.07
C GLU A 531 10.07 -22.89 -26.03
N MET A 532 10.05 -22.46 -24.77
CA MET A 532 10.46 -23.28 -23.62
C MET A 532 9.33 -23.36 -22.59
N LYS A 533 9.32 -24.45 -21.83
CA LYS A 533 8.35 -24.71 -20.74
C LYS A 533 9.10 -24.77 -19.40
N LEU A 534 8.69 -23.91 -18.47
CA LEU A 534 9.23 -23.86 -17.12
C LEU A 534 8.18 -24.44 -16.17
N ALA A 535 8.48 -25.61 -15.60
CA ALA A 535 7.60 -26.26 -14.62
C ALA A 535 7.98 -25.84 -13.21
N ALA A 536 7.00 -25.42 -12.40
CA ALA A 536 7.23 -25.04 -11.01
C ALA A 536 6.02 -25.41 -10.12
N ASP A 537 6.29 -25.68 -8.86
CA ASP A 537 5.25 -25.92 -7.86
C ASP A 537 4.61 -24.60 -7.41
N PHE A 538 5.41 -23.53 -7.39
CA PHE A 538 4.97 -22.19 -7.04
C PHE A 538 5.51 -21.15 -8.00
N ILE A 539 4.70 -20.11 -8.26
CA ILE A 539 5.14 -18.88 -8.92
C ILE A 539 4.97 -17.73 -7.94
N VAL A 540 6.07 -16.98 -7.70
CA VAL A 540 6.04 -15.76 -6.88
C VAL A 540 6.22 -14.55 -7.81
N ASP A 541 5.15 -13.75 -7.94
CA ASP A 541 5.17 -12.49 -8.68
C ASP A 541 5.81 -11.38 -7.83
N ALA A 542 7.04 -11.03 -8.15
CA ALA A 542 7.79 -9.94 -7.53
C ALA A 542 7.97 -8.74 -8.47
N THR A 543 6.99 -8.49 -9.36
CA THR A 543 7.09 -7.43 -10.38
C THR A 543 6.68 -6.06 -9.89
N GLY A 544 5.98 -5.95 -8.75
CA GLY A 544 5.74 -4.67 -8.11
C GLY A 544 4.32 -4.41 -7.62
N LEU A 545 4.06 -3.12 -7.40
CA LEU A 545 2.79 -2.57 -6.93
C LEU A 545 2.24 -1.64 -8.00
N ASP A 546 0.92 -1.54 -8.09
CA ASP A 546 0.27 -0.61 -9.00
C ASP A 546 -0.01 0.74 -8.32
N ALA A 547 0.31 1.84 -9.00
CA ALA A 547 0.02 3.19 -8.57
C ALA A 547 -0.65 4.02 -9.68
N LYS A 548 -1.21 3.37 -10.69
CA LYS A 548 -2.01 4.05 -11.70
C LYS A 548 -3.25 4.68 -11.07
N VAL A 549 -3.68 5.77 -11.66
CA VAL A 549 -4.87 6.48 -11.18
C VAL A 549 -6.11 5.60 -11.20
N ASP A 550 -6.28 4.79 -12.25
CA ASP A 550 -7.40 3.86 -12.43
C ASP A 550 -7.47 2.72 -11.38
N ALA A 551 -6.34 2.45 -10.72
CA ALA A 551 -6.31 1.51 -9.60
C ALA A 551 -6.90 2.08 -8.28
N SER A 552 -7.28 3.37 -8.25
CA SER A 552 -7.84 4.05 -7.08
C SER A 552 -9.10 4.81 -7.44
N PRO A 553 -10.29 4.40 -6.95
CA PRO A 553 -11.54 5.11 -7.21
C PRO A 553 -11.50 6.59 -6.83
N LEU A 554 -10.79 6.94 -5.74
CA LEU A 554 -10.60 8.33 -5.34
C LEU A 554 -9.81 9.15 -6.36
N LEU A 555 -8.70 8.58 -6.87
CA LEU A 555 -7.86 9.27 -7.85
C LEU A 555 -8.54 9.35 -9.22
N GLU A 556 -9.23 8.28 -9.59
CA GLU A 556 -10.00 8.23 -10.83
C GLU A 556 -11.12 9.27 -10.84
N ASP A 557 -11.87 9.38 -9.72
CA ASP A 557 -12.90 10.41 -9.54
C ASP A 557 -12.30 11.83 -9.64
N LEU A 558 -11.19 12.08 -8.94
CA LEU A 558 -10.52 13.38 -8.96
C LEU A 558 -10.05 13.77 -10.37
N VAL A 559 -9.40 12.82 -11.07
CA VAL A 559 -8.89 13.04 -12.43
C VAL A 559 -10.02 13.27 -13.42
N LYS A 560 -11.07 12.44 -13.39
CA LYS A 560 -12.23 12.58 -14.28
C LYS A 560 -12.98 13.90 -14.04
N HIS A 561 -13.17 14.27 -12.77
CA HIS A 561 -13.96 15.45 -12.41
C HIS A 561 -13.29 16.76 -12.84
N TYR A 562 -11.95 16.86 -12.72
CA TYR A 562 -11.20 18.06 -13.06
C TYR A 562 -10.37 17.94 -14.33
N ASN A 563 -10.50 16.83 -15.06
CA ASN A 563 -9.72 16.53 -16.27
C ASN A 563 -8.22 16.72 -16.06
N LEU A 564 -7.68 16.15 -14.95
CA LEU A 564 -6.28 16.31 -14.61
C LEU A 564 -5.36 15.55 -15.57
N PRO A 565 -4.21 16.15 -15.96
CA PRO A 565 -3.27 15.49 -16.85
C PRO A 565 -2.59 14.30 -16.15
N LEU A 566 -2.37 13.23 -16.92
CA LEU A 566 -1.60 12.08 -16.51
C LEU A 566 -0.30 11.99 -17.31
N ASN A 567 0.76 11.53 -16.67
CA ASN A 567 2.02 11.27 -17.34
C ASN A 567 1.99 9.90 -18.08
N HIS A 568 3.08 9.58 -18.78
CA HIS A 568 3.21 8.34 -19.56
C HIS A 568 3.10 7.04 -18.74
N LEU A 569 3.15 7.11 -17.41
CA LEU A 569 2.96 5.98 -16.50
C LEU A 569 1.52 5.90 -15.96
N GLY A 570 0.61 6.77 -16.40
CA GLY A 570 -0.74 6.87 -15.85
C GLY A 570 -0.80 7.41 -14.42
N ARG A 571 0.16 8.30 -14.06
CA ARG A 571 0.27 8.96 -12.75
C ARG A 571 -0.03 10.45 -12.88
N LEU A 572 -0.34 11.09 -11.76
CA LEU A 572 -0.61 12.52 -11.70
C LEU A 572 0.60 13.34 -12.15
N VAL A 573 0.36 14.33 -12.99
CA VAL A 573 1.36 15.34 -13.34
C VAL A 573 1.45 16.37 -12.23
N VAL A 574 2.65 16.63 -11.75
CA VAL A 574 2.92 17.64 -10.73
C VAL A 574 4.01 18.62 -11.21
N ALA A 575 3.97 19.84 -10.72
CA ALA A 575 5.04 20.81 -10.91
C ALA A 575 6.31 20.39 -10.13
N ASN A 576 7.42 21.11 -10.33
CA ASN A 576 8.68 20.81 -9.62
C ASN A 576 8.58 20.92 -8.10
N ASN A 577 7.62 21.69 -7.59
CA ASN A 577 7.29 21.77 -6.15
C ASN A 577 6.23 20.77 -5.70
N PHE A 578 5.90 19.77 -6.53
CA PHE A 578 4.88 18.76 -6.30
C PHE A 578 3.43 19.28 -6.21
N GLU A 579 3.17 20.50 -6.66
CA GLU A 579 1.83 21.06 -6.74
C GLU A 579 1.07 20.46 -7.93
N LEU A 580 -0.20 20.11 -7.71
CA LEU A 580 -1.20 19.84 -8.74
C LEU A 580 -1.75 21.19 -9.22
N VAL A 581 -1.15 21.78 -10.25
CA VAL A 581 -1.42 23.16 -10.69
C VAL A 581 -2.89 23.34 -11.08
N GLU A 582 -3.48 22.36 -11.74
CA GLU A 582 -4.89 22.37 -12.19
C GLU A 582 -5.85 22.34 -10.99
N MET A 583 -5.39 21.85 -9.85
CA MET A 583 -6.18 21.86 -8.62
C MET A 583 -6.09 23.17 -7.83
N ARG A 584 -5.25 24.13 -8.24
CA ARG A 584 -5.15 25.42 -7.57
C ARG A 584 -6.53 26.09 -7.45
N ASN A 585 -6.83 26.61 -6.27
CA ASN A 585 -8.02 27.41 -6.01
C ASN A 585 -7.61 28.78 -5.48
N THR A 586 -8.51 29.75 -5.39
CA THR A 586 -8.17 31.15 -5.06
C THR A 586 -7.45 31.31 -3.73
N LYS A 587 -7.73 30.48 -2.74
CA LYS A 587 -7.09 30.52 -1.41
C LYS A 587 -6.32 29.24 -1.08
N GLY A 588 -6.35 28.23 -1.96
CA GLY A 588 -5.87 26.89 -1.67
C GLY A 588 -4.91 26.33 -2.70
N GLN A 589 -4.03 25.45 -2.26
CA GLN A 589 -3.12 24.68 -3.11
C GLN A 589 -3.17 23.20 -2.72
N MET A 590 -3.02 22.34 -3.72
CA MET A 590 -2.96 20.89 -3.53
C MET A 590 -1.61 20.37 -4.03
N TYR A 591 -0.95 19.60 -3.18
CA TYR A 591 0.30 18.91 -3.47
C TYR A 591 0.07 17.40 -3.50
N ALA A 592 0.85 16.68 -4.30
CA ALA A 592 0.81 15.22 -4.33
C ALA A 592 2.23 14.65 -4.24
N ALA A 593 2.40 13.52 -3.57
CA ALA A 593 3.70 12.88 -3.38
C ALA A 593 3.61 11.35 -3.37
N GLY A 594 4.75 10.70 -3.49
CA GLY A 594 4.88 9.25 -3.44
C GLY A 594 4.54 8.57 -4.77
N ALA A 595 4.14 7.31 -4.71
CA ALA A 595 3.95 6.45 -5.87
C ALA A 595 3.01 7.03 -6.95
N ILE A 596 2.02 7.81 -6.54
CA ILE A 596 1.05 8.45 -7.44
C ILE A 596 1.64 9.57 -8.32
N THR A 597 2.89 9.97 -8.07
CA THR A 597 3.63 10.99 -8.84
C THR A 597 4.90 10.45 -9.50
N LEU A 598 5.08 9.13 -9.53
CA LEU A 598 6.18 8.48 -10.28
C LEU A 598 6.18 8.93 -11.74
N GLY A 599 7.37 9.16 -12.30
CA GLY A 599 7.53 9.74 -13.63
C GLY A 599 7.54 11.27 -13.64
N GLY A 600 7.43 11.90 -12.47
CA GLY A 600 7.49 13.34 -12.24
C GLY A 600 8.91 13.90 -12.08
N PRO A 601 9.07 15.04 -11.37
CA PRO A 601 10.33 15.77 -11.27
C PRO A 601 11.38 15.09 -10.39
N TYR A 602 11.03 14.04 -9.67
CA TYR A 602 11.94 13.28 -8.83
C TYR A 602 11.79 11.79 -9.08
N ALA A 603 12.86 11.11 -9.39
CA ALA A 603 12.81 9.75 -9.92
C ALA A 603 12.35 8.69 -8.90
N ALA A 604 12.85 8.75 -7.67
CA ALA A 604 12.55 7.79 -6.61
C ALA A 604 11.58 8.37 -5.57
N VAL A 605 10.55 9.03 -6.02
CA VAL A 605 9.58 9.74 -5.17
C VAL A 605 8.82 8.83 -4.20
N ASP A 606 8.76 7.54 -4.48
CA ASP A 606 8.15 6.49 -3.64
C ASP A 606 9.10 5.90 -2.58
N SER A 607 10.37 6.31 -2.59
CA SER A 607 11.33 5.96 -1.54
C SER A 607 11.19 6.88 -0.31
N PHE A 608 11.76 6.46 0.84
CA PHE A 608 11.80 7.33 2.02
C PHE A 608 12.41 8.70 1.72
N LEU A 609 13.56 8.70 1.02
CA LEU A 609 14.24 9.92 0.61
C LEU A 609 13.39 10.76 -0.35
N GLY A 610 12.67 10.11 -1.28
CA GLY A 610 11.78 10.79 -2.21
C GLY A 610 10.59 11.45 -1.52
N LEU A 611 10.00 10.76 -0.53
CA LEU A 611 8.92 11.32 0.29
C LEU A 611 9.40 12.52 1.11
N GLN A 612 10.62 12.46 1.67
CA GLN A 612 11.23 13.59 2.38
C GLN A 612 11.44 14.79 1.44
N TYR A 613 12.00 14.54 0.27
CA TYR A 613 12.24 15.59 -0.73
C TYR A 613 10.94 16.26 -1.17
N ALA A 614 9.94 15.48 -1.54
CA ALA A 614 8.65 16.01 -1.98
C ALA A 614 7.96 16.85 -0.89
N ALA A 615 7.98 16.37 0.35
CA ALA A 615 7.41 17.08 1.48
C ALA A 615 8.17 18.39 1.80
N LEU A 616 9.51 18.36 1.74
CA LEU A 616 10.35 19.55 1.96
C LEU A 616 10.04 20.64 0.93
N VAL A 617 10.04 20.28 -0.35
CA VAL A 617 9.81 21.25 -1.43
C VAL A 617 8.36 21.79 -1.39
N ALA A 618 7.39 20.95 -1.03
CA ALA A 618 6.01 21.39 -0.84
C ALA A 618 5.88 22.39 0.33
N VAL A 619 6.54 22.14 1.47
CA VAL A 619 6.52 23.07 2.63
C VAL A 619 7.27 24.36 2.33
N ASP A 620 8.38 24.32 1.58
CA ASP A 620 9.04 25.52 1.09
C ASP A 620 8.13 26.33 0.15
N GLY A 621 7.35 25.67 -0.70
CA GLY A 621 6.32 26.29 -1.53
C GLY A 621 5.26 26.99 -0.68
N LEU A 622 4.77 26.34 0.37
CA LEU A 622 3.83 26.93 1.33
C LEU A 622 4.42 28.15 2.07
N ALA A 623 5.70 28.09 2.46
CA ALA A 623 6.40 29.23 3.06
C ALA A 623 6.53 30.40 2.09
N ALA A 624 6.77 30.12 0.81
CA ALA A 624 6.90 31.16 -0.23
C ALA A 624 5.57 31.92 -0.45
N VAL A 625 4.43 31.25 -0.36
CA VAL A 625 3.09 31.86 -0.44
C VAL A 625 2.60 32.39 0.91
N ARG A 626 3.44 32.39 1.94
CA ARG A 626 3.12 32.84 3.30
C ARG A 626 1.90 32.13 3.89
N ALA A 627 1.85 30.81 3.72
CA ALA A 627 0.78 29.98 4.29
C ALA A 627 0.72 30.13 5.83
N PRO A 628 -0.47 30.12 6.45
CA PRO A 628 -0.65 30.41 7.87
C PRO A 628 0.21 29.53 8.78
N GLY A 629 1.03 30.16 9.62
CA GLY A 629 1.89 29.47 10.59
C GLY A 629 3.16 28.85 10.02
N VAL A 630 3.34 28.78 8.69
CA VAL A 630 4.56 28.24 8.07
C VAL A 630 5.63 29.31 8.02
N LYS A 631 6.75 29.04 8.67
CA LYS A 631 7.95 29.89 8.65
C LYS A 631 9.04 29.19 7.84
N ARG A 632 9.69 29.97 6.96
CA ARG A 632 10.88 29.46 6.29
C ARG A 632 12.00 29.31 7.31
N LEU A 633 12.57 28.11 7.38
CA LEU A 633 13.69 27.84 8.27
C LEU A 633 14.96 28.52 7.74
N ASN A 634 15.55 29.36 8.57
CA ASN A 634 16.91 29.87 8.36
C ASN A 634 17.92 28.96 9.10
N THR A 635 19.21 29.21 8.94
CA THR A 635 20.27 28.40 9.54
C THR A 635 20.13 28.28 11.07
N ILE A 636 19.85 29.39 11.77
CA ILE A 636 19.69 29.42 13.24
C ILE A 636 18.42 28.64 13.64
N GLY A 637 17.31 28.87 12.96
CA GLY A 637 16.06 28.15 13.20
C GLY A 637 16.21 26.65 12.95
N SER A 638 16.91 26.26 11.90
CA SER A 638 17.21 24.86 11.59
C SER A 638 18.05 24.21 12.67
N PHE A 639 19.10 24.89 13.15
CA PHE A 639 19.93 24.40 14.25
C PHE A 639 19.11 24.22 15.54
N GLY A 640 18.26 25.21 15.87
CA GLY A 640 17.38 25.12 17.03
C GLY A 640 16.40 23.94 16.94
N GLN A 641 15.81 23.71 15.78
CA GLN A 641 14.91 22.56 15.56
C GLN A 641 15.66 21.22 15.56
N TRP A 642 16.87 21.17 15.01
CA TRP A 642 17.73 20.00 15.09
C TRP A 642 18.06 19.65 16.56
N LEU A 643 18.41 20.65 17.38
CA LEU A 643 18.70 20.43 18.81
C LEU A 643 17.47 19.91 19.54
N LYS A 644 16.29 20.50 19.33
CA LYS A 644 15.02 19.99 19.87
C LYS A 644 14.78 18.52 19.45
N TRP A 645 15.06 18.19 18.19
CA TRP A 645 14.88 16.84 17.66
C TRP A 645 15.85 15.85 18.36
N VAL A 646 17.13 16.16 18.52
CA VAL A 646 18.12 15.34 19.24
C VAL A 646 17.69 15.12 20.68
N LEU A 647 17.20 16.18 21.35
CA LEU A 647 16.75 16.14 22.74
C LEU A 647 15.31 15.60 22.91
N ASN A 648 14.67 15.16 21.84
CA ASN A 648 13.27 14.66 21.80
C ASN A 648 12.25 15.68 22.35
N GLN A 649 12.47 16.96 22.11
CA GLN A 649 11.55 18.04 22.47
C GLN A 649 10.59 18.36 21.32
N SER A 650 9.38 18.83 21.64
CA SER A 650 8.40 19.25 20.62
C SER A 650 8.95 20.34 19.71
N PRO A 651 8.59 20.34 18.42
CA PRO A 651 9.01 21.35 17.45
C PRO A 651 8.60 22.77 17.82
#